data_443112e7e717a3282375e7e606af3753
#
_entry.id   443112e7e717a3282375e7e606af3753
#
_cell.length_a   1.000
_cell.length_b   1.000
_cell.length_c   1.000
_cell.angle_alpha   90.00
_cell.angle_beta   90.00
_cell.angle_gamma   90.00
#
_symmetry.space_group_name_H-M   'P 1'
#
loop_
_entity.id
_entity.type
_entity.pdbx_description
1 polymer ?
#
loop_
_entity_poly.entity_id
_entity_poly.type
_entity_poly.pdbx_seq_one_letter_code
_entity_poly.pdbx_strand_id
1 'polypeptide(L)'
;MKKQQKKTKEITVPVYMMNRELSWLKFNERVLNEAGNPRVPLAERLTFAAIYQSNLDEFYRVRVGTLMDQMEASEVIRENKTNMTSEEQVTAIIQATRNLDQKKAAIYEQLMGELEPYGVRLINFNRLSAEEGKLLETYFDQEIAPYLSANIVSKQQPFPFLKNKNIYAVASLMSKGGKTKTAIIPCSNTVFRRLIDIPTRKGTFMLSEELILHFLPKMFKNYEIREKALLRITRNADIDTETIYDEDLDYRDAMENLIKQRRRMNPVRMELSRELNKKMISSLCKELHVDKEHVFLTRVPLDMSFVFGLQGYLRNTAQDKLFYQRRAPRMTPELDDKSLLIPQIMKKDVLLSYPFENIRSFINLLNEAAKDDSVVSIKMTLYRLADKSQIVDALVEAAENGKEVVVLVELRARFDEESNIEYSRKLEEAGCRVIYGLNGYKVHSKLCLISRKTDKGVSYITQIGTGNYNEKTSALYTDLSLITANQEIGKEAAEVFAALLKGEVVEKSNLLLVAPKCLQNRVLDMIQEEIDQVKQGNEGYIGIKINSLTDKVIINKLVEASQAGVKIEMVVRGICCLIPEIKGYTENIKVISIVGRYLEHSRIYRFGTKEREKIYIASADFMTRNTVRRVEVAAPVLNEKLKERLDWMFETMMNDDEKGKRLTETGNYADRSLNDVKLNSQEIFYAMAYSNAEKTQKKRED
;
A
#
# COMPACT_ATOMS: atom_id res chain seq x y z
N MET A 1 20.57 -25.03 -49.35
CA MET A 1 20.40 -24.25 -48.09
C MET A 1 19.19 -24.82 -47.35
N LYS A 2 19.39 -25.63 -46.31
CA LYS A 2 18.32 -26.19 -45.46
C LYS A 2 17.91 -25.13 -44.44
N LYS A 3 16.67 -24.62 -44.55
CA LYS A 3 16.05 -23.81 -43.49
C LYS A 3 15.87 -24.70 -42.27
N GLN A 4 16.64 -24.45 -41.20
CA GLN A 4 16.35 -24.98 -39.89
C GLN A 4 15.07 -24.31 -39.37
N GLN A 5 13.97 -25.04 -39.35
CA GLN A 5 12.77 -24.69 -38.57
C GLN A 5 13.15 -24.74 -37.09
N LYS A 6 13.29 -23.58 -36.46
CA LYS A 6 13.28 -23.47 -34.98
C LYS A 6 11.93 -24.01 -34.50
N LYS A 7 11.91 -25.21 -33.94
CA LYS A 7 10.78 -25.71 -33.14
C LYS A 7 10.55 -24.73 -32.01
N THR A 8 9.53 -23.91 -32.08
CA THR A 8 8.98 -23.19 -30.93
C THR A 8 8.57 -24.26 -29.91
N LYS A 9 9.32 -24.35 -28.78
CA LYS A 9 8.86 -25.13 -27.62
C LYS A 9 7.52 -24.53 -27.20
N GLU A 10 6.45 -25.29 -27.25
CA GLU A 10 5.20 -24.91 -26.57
C GLU A 10 5.52 -24.70 -25.11
N ILE A 11 5.39 -23.45 -24.66
CA ILE A 11 5.60 -23.10 -23.25
C ILE A 11 4.33 -23.51 -22.52
N THR A 12 4.38 -24.65 -21.86
CA THR A 12 3.29 -25.13 -21.01
C THR A 12 3.20 -24.22 -19.78
N VAL A 13 2.09 -23.51 -19.62
CA VAL A 13 1.82 -22.67 -18.44
C VAL A 13 1.55 -23.60 -17.25
N PRO A 14 2.28 -23.47 -16.14
CA PRO A 14 2.04 -24.29 -14.95
C PRO A 14 0.65 -24.04 -14.36
N VAL A 15 -0.11 -25.10 -14.12
CA VAL A 15 -1.48 -25.02 -13.57
C VAL A 15 -1.56 -24.37 -12.18
N TYR A 16 -0.45 -24.39 -11.46
CA TYR A 16 -0.31 -23.83 -10.10
C TYR A 16 0.11 -22.35 -10.10
N MET A 17 0.13 -21.68 -11.23
CA MET A 17 0.51 -20.27 -11.32
C MET A 17 -0.64 -19.38 -11.77
N MET A 18 -0.73 -18.20 -11.18
CA MET A 18 -1.69 -17.15 -11.47
C MET A 18 -0.98 -15.89 -11.98
N ASN A 19 -1.61 -15.19 -12.92
CA ASN A 19 -1.14 -13.87 -13.36
C ASN A 19 -1.11 -12.88 -12.19
N ARG A 20 -0.04 -12.11 -12.10
CA ARG A 20 0.21 -11.17 -11.02
C ARG A 20 -0.84 -10.07 -10.91
N GLU A 21 -1.25 -9.49 -12.04
CA GLU A 21 -2.16 -8.35 -12.06
C GLU A 21 -3.60 -8.79 -11.75
N LEU A 22 -4.00 -9.96 -12.23
CA LEU A 22 -5.29 -10.56 -11.90
C LEU A 22 -5.36 -10.97 -10.42
N SER A 23 -4.27 -11.49 -9.86
CA SER A 23 -4.16 -11.76 -8.42
C SER A 23 -4.30 -10.46 -7.60
N TRP A 24 -3.72 -9.35 -8.06
CA TRP A 24 -3.87 -8.06 -7.41
C TRP A 24 -5.33 -7.56 -7.42
N LEU A 25 -6.05 -7.73 -8.54
CA LEU A 25 -7.47 -7.37 -8.60
C LEU A 25 -8.32 -8.17 -7.62
N LYS A 26 -8.02 -9.48 -7.44
CA LYS A 26 -8.65 -10.31 -6.42
C LYS A 26 -8.35 -9.82 -4.98
N PHE A 27 -7.15 -9.27 -4.73
CA PHE A 27 -6.87 -8.60 -3.47
C PHE A 27 -7.75 -7.36 -3.29
N ASN A 28 -7.81 -6.47 -4.28
CA ASN A 28 -8.60 -5.26 -4.16
C ASN A 28 -10.11 -5.56 -4.09
N GLU A 29 -10.57 -6.67 -4.69
CA GLU A 29 -11.93 -7.17 -4.49
C GLU A 29 -12.20 -7.52 -3.02
N ARG A 30 -11.24 -8.14 -2.30
CA ARG A 30 -11.42 -8.42 -0.85
C ARG A 30 -11.55 -7.13 -0.03
N VAL A 31 -10.83 -6.07 -0.41
CA VAL A 31 -11.02 -4.73 0.19
C VAL A 31 -12.43 -4.22 -0.06
N LEU A 32 -12.95 -4.36 -1.28
CA LEU A 32 -14.33 -3.99 -1.61
C LEU A 32 -15.36 -4.84 -0.85
N ASN A 33 -15.07 -6.13 -0.62
CA ASN A 33 -15.94 -7.01 0.16
C ASN A 33 -16.11 -6.52 1.60
N GLU A 34 -15.10 -5.91 2.22
CA GLU A 34 -15.25 -5.30 3.55
C GLU A 34 -16.19 -4.10 3.54
N ALA A 35 -16.28 -3.35 2.43
CA ALA A 35 -17.30 -2.32 2.26
C ALA A 35 -18.73 -2.89 2.21
N GLY A 36 -18.88 -4.10 1.67
CA GLY A 36 -20.17 -4.84 1.64
C GLY A 36 -20.47 -5.66 2.91
N ASN A 37 -19.52 -5.78 3.84
CA ASN A 37 -19.64 -6.67 4.99
C ASN A 37 -20.43 -6.02 6.14
N PRO A 38 -21.63 -6.52 6.51
CA PRO A 38 -22.47 -5.91 7.56
C PRO A 38 -21.87 -6.01 8.97
N ARG A 39 -20.86 -6.86 9.20
CA ARG A 39 -20.14 -6.94 10.48
C ARG A 39 -19.14 -5.80 10.67
N VAL A 40 -18.80 -5.08 9.61
CA VAL A 40 -17.97 -3.88 9.68
C VAL A 40 -18.87 -2.68 9.99
N PRO A 41 -18.50 -1.79 10.93
CA PRO A 41 -19.28 -0.58 11.22
C PRO A 41 -19.51 0.26 9.97
N LEU A 42 -20.71 0.81 9.82
CA LEU A 42 -21.17 1.43 8.56
C LEU A 42 -20.26 2.55 8.04
N ALA A 43 -19.76 3.43 8.92
CA ALA A 43 -18.85 4.50 8.52
C ALA A 43 -17.48 3.96 8.05
N GLU A 44 -17.02 2.83 8.60
CA GLU A 44 -15.78 2.18 8.16
C GLU A 44 -15.96 1.47 6.82
N ARG A 45 -17.14 0.96 6.53
CA ARG A 45 -17.49 0.41 5.20
C ARG A 45 -17.33 1.47 4.11
N LEU A 46 -17.69 2.72 4.38
CA LEU A 46 -17.41 3.85 3.48
C LEU A 46 -15.92 4.05 3.24
N THR A 47 -15.11 3.93 4.30
CA THR A 47 -13.65 3.98 4.20
C THR A 47 -13.13 2.89 3.27
N PHE A 48 -13.59 1.64 3.43
CA PHE A 48 -13.18 0.53 2.55
C PHE A 48 -13.55 0.77 1.08
N ALA A 49 -14.71 1.37 0.81
CA ALA A 49 -15.09 1.74 -0.56
C ALA A 49 -14.15 2.81 -1.17
N ALA A 50 -13.75 3.79 -0.37
CA ALA A 50 -12.78 4.81 -0.78
C ALA A 50 -11.37 4.24 -0.97
N ILE A 51 -10.92 3.34 -0.08
CA ILE A 51 -9.64 2.62 -0.20
C ILE A 51 -9.62 1.78 -1.46
N TYR A 52 -10.68 1.02 -1.75
CA TYR A 52 -10.80 0.23 -2.97
C TYR A 52 -10.55 1.09 -4.21
N GLN A 53 -11.19 2.25 -4.30
CA GLN A 53 -11.01 3.14 -5.45
C GLN A 53 -9.61 3.74 -5.51
N SER A 54 -9.07 4.19 -4.38
CA SER A 54 -7.71 4.74 -4.32
C SER A 54 -6.67 3.70 -4.75
N ASN A 55 -6.81 2.46 -4.30
CA ASN A 55 -5.97 1.34 -4.71
C ASN A 55 -6.07 1.08 -6.22
N LEU A 56 -7.29 1.07 -6.76
CA LEU A 56 -7.52 0.86 -8.20
C LEU A 56 -6.90 1.99 -9.04
N ASP A 57 -7.02 3.24 -8.58
CA ASP A 57 -6.37 4.39 -9.23
C ASP A 57 -4.85 4.23 -9.27
N GLU A 58 -4.23 3.81 -8.16
CA GLU A 58 -2.78 3.58 -8.11
C GLU A 58 -2.36 2.41 -9.01
N PHE A 59 -3.15 1.34 -9.02
CA PHE A 59 -2.91 0.18 -9.89
C PHE A 59 -2.92 0.59 -11.38
N TYR A 60 -3.91 1.37 -11.81
CA TYR A 60 -3.95 1.88 -13.18
C TYR A 60 -2.78 2.82 -13.48
N ARG A 61 -2.46 3.72 -12.56
CA ARG A 61 -1.35 4.67 -12.73
C ARG A 61 0.01 3.99 -12.90
N VAL A 62 0.23 2.91 -12.18
CA VAL A 62 1.54 2.26 -12.10
C VAL A 62 1.58 0.99 -12.97
N ARG A 63 0.65 0.06 -12.75
CA ARG A 63 0.73 -1.26 -13.38
C ARG A 63 0.17 -1.30 -14.79
N VAL A 64 -1.04 -0.74 -14.97
CA VAL A 64 -1.62 -0.64 -16.33
C VAL A 64 -0.78 0.30 -17.18
N GLY A 65 -0.28 1.40 -16.59
CA GLY A 65 0.68 2.29 -17.25
C GLY A 65 1.89 1.54 -17.78
N THR A 66 2.59 0.77 -16.93
CA THR A 66 3.74 -0.06 -17.36
C THR A 66 3.37 -1.03 -18.49
N LEU A 67 2.21 -1.69 -18.40
CA LEU A 67 1.78 -2.63 -19.44
C LEU A 67 1.49 -1.94 -20.76
N MET A 68 0.91 -0.73 -20.74
CA MET A 68 0.67 0.06 -21.96
C MET A 68 1.98 0.52 -22.60
N ASP A 69 2.95 0.99 -21.79
CA ASP A 69 4.28 1.33 -22.30
C ASP A 69 4.98 0.11 -22.94
N GLN A 70 4.79 -1.08 -22.36
CA GLN A 70 5.31 -2.33 -22.92
C GLN A 70 4.63 -2.74 -24.25
N MET A 71 3.37 -2.37 -24.47
CA MET A 71 2.67 -2.64 -25.74
C MET A 71 3.25 -1.78 -26.89
N GLU A 72 3.84 -0.62 -26.60
CA GLU A 72 4.51 0.24 -27.57
C GLU A 72 5.94 -0.22 -27.88
N ALA A 73 6.48 -1.18 -27.13
CA ALA A 73 7.83 -1.70 -27.35
C ALA A 73 7.91 -2.53 -28.66
N SER A 74 9.10 -2.52 -29.28
CA SER A 74 9.35 -3.26 -30.55
C SER A 74 9.29 -4.78 -30.41
N GLU A 75 9.48 -5.31 -29.19
CA GLU A 75 9.42 -6.73 -28.90
C GLU A 75 8.20 -7.07 -28.03
N VAL A 76 7.58 -8.22 -28.33
CA VAL A 76 6.44 -8.71 -27.53
C VAL A 76 6.93 -9.22 -26.18
N ILE A 77 6.64 -8.47 -25.12
CA ILE A 77 6.96 -8.84 -23.75
C ILE A 77 5.89 -9.80 -23.22
N ARG A 78 6.32 -10.94 -22.65
CA ARG A 78 5.45 -11.93 -22.03
C ARG A 78 5.72 -12.07 -20.55
N GLU A 79 4.67 -12.15 -19.77
CA GLU A 79 4.73 -12.38 -18.32
C GLU A 79 5.23 -13.81 -18.03
N ASN A 80 6.11 -13.95 -17.06
CA ASN A 80 6.91 -15.16 -16.85
C ASN A 80 6.21 -16.30 -16.11
N LYS A 81 4.95 -16.15 -15.66
CA LYS A 81 4.17 -17.18 -14.96
C LYS A 81 3.08 -17.77 -15.84
N THR A 82 2.27 -16.93 -16.44
CA THR A 82 1.13 -17.31 -17.29
C THR A 82 1.39 -17.12 -18.78
N ASN A 83 2.56 -16.60 -19.15
CA ASN A 83 2.97 -16.36 -20.53
C ASN A 83 2.07 -15.37 -21.31
N MET A 84 1.21 -14.61 -20.62
CA MET A 84 0.34 -13.58 -21.22
C MET A 84 1.19 -12.43 -21.76
N THR A 85 0.81 -11.90 -22.93
CA THR A 85 1.35 -10.64 -23.45
C THR A 85 0.83 -9.45 -22.63
N SER A 86 1.43 -8.28 -22.80
CA SER A 86 0.96 -7.05 -22.14
C SER A 86 -0.48 -6.71 -22.59
N GLU A 87 -0.82 -6.89 -23.87
CA GLU A 87 -2.16 -6.68 -24.41
C GLU A 87 -3.20 -7.64 -23.83
N GLU A 88 -2.88 -8.95 -23.76
CA GLU A 88 -3.75 -9.96 -23.12
C GLU A 88 -4.00 -9.63 -21.65
N GLN A 89 -2.97 -9.16 -20.92
CA GLN A 89 -3.11 -8.73 -19.53
C GLN A 89 -4.01 -7.49 -19.40
N VAL A 90 -3.80 -6.46 -20.21
CA VAL A 90 -4.61 -5.22 -20.19
C VAL A 90 -6.08 -5.55 -20.50
N THR A 91 -6.35 -6.37 -21.50
CA THR A 91 -7.71 -6.82 -21.84
C THR A 91 -8.39 -7.54 -20.68
N ALA A 92 -7.68 -8.48 -20.04
CA ALA A 92 -8.19 -9.20 -18.87
C ALA A 92 -8.43 -8.28 -17.67
N ILE A 93 -7.54 -7.29 -17.42
CA ILE A 93 -7.68 -6.29 -16.39
C ILE A 93 -8.93 -5.43 -16.61
N ILE A 94 -9.15 -4.93 -17.83
CA ILE A 94 -10.31 -4.11 -18.18
C ILE A 94 -11.61 -4.89 -17.91
N GLN A 95 -11.67 -6.15 -18.34
CA GLN A 95 -12.85 -6.99 -18.11
C GLN A 95 -13.10 -7.22 -16.62
N ALA A 96 -12.07 -7.56 -15.86
CA ALA A 96 -12.17 -7.75 -14.41
C ALA A 96 -12.59 -6.45 -13.70
N THR A 97 -12.05 -5.30 -14.11
CA THR A 97 -12.41 -3.99 -13.56
C THR A 97 -13.89 -3.65 -13.81
N ARG A 98 -14.41 -3.93 -15.02
CA ARG A 98 -15.84 -3.71 -15.32
C ARG A 98 -16.76 -4.53 -14.42
N ASN A 99 -16.41 -5.78 -14.15
CA ASN A 99 -17.16 -6.63 -13.21
C ASN A 99 -17.13 -6.07 -11.78
N LEU A 100 -15.96 -5.61 -11.35
CA LEU A 100 -15.79 -4.99 -10.02
C LEU A 100 -16.52 -3.63 -9.90
N ASP A 101 -16.63 -2.86 -10.98
CA ASP A 101 -17.39 -1.60 -10.99
C ASP A 101 -18.89 -1.85 -10.80
N GLN A 102 -19.45 -2.94 -11.34
CA GLN A 102 -20.84 -3.34 -11.06
C GLN A 102 -21.04 -3.68 -9.58
N LYS A 103 -20.12 -4.47 -9.02
CA LYS A 103 -20.12 -4.82 -7.59
C LYS A 103 -19.99 -3.59 -6.70
N LYS A 104 -19.07 -2.68 -7.05
CA LYS A 104 -18.88 -1.39 -6.35
C LYS A 104 -20.17 -0.57 -6.36
N ALA A 105 -20.86 -0.50 -7.50
CA ALA A 105 -22.11 0.26 -7.61
C ALA A 105 -23.22 -0.31 -6.69
N ALA A 106 -23.39 -1.63 -6.65
CA ALA A 106 -24.36 -2.27 -5.77
C ALA A 106 -24.06 -2.03 -4.27
N ILE A 107 -22.77 -2.17 -3.87
CA ILE A 107 -22.35 -1.90 -2.50
C ILE A 107 -22.56 -0.41 -2.14
N TYR A 108 -22.24 0.50 -3.06
CA TYR A 108 -22.44 1.93 -2.86
C TYR A 108 -23.90 2.29 -2.65
N GLU A 109 -24.81 1.76 -3.46
CA GLU A 109 -26.25 1.94 -3.33
C GLU A 109 -26.75 1.45 -1.95
N GLN A 110 -26.30 0.27 -1.54
CA GLN A 110 -26.61 -0.30 -0.24
C GLN A 110 -26.12 0.62 0.90
N LEU A 111 -24.86 1.09 0.85
CA LEU A 111 -24.29 1.97 1.87
C LEU A 111 -25.04 3.29 1.98
N MET A 112 -25.43 3.89 0.85
CA MET A 112 -26.20 5.15 0.87
C MET A 112 -27.60 4.94 1.47
N GLY A 113 -28.25 3.82 1.18
CA GLY A 113 -29.54 3.45 1.79
C GLY A 113 -29.43 3.21 3.30
N GLU A 114 -28.38 2.52 3.75
CA GLU A 114 -28.15 2.26 5.18
C GLU A 114 -27.78 3.52 5.99
N LEU A 115 -27.32 4.59 5.34
CA LEU A 115 -27.06 5.90 5.99
C LEU A 115 -28.32 6.73 6.25
N GLU A 116 -29.40 6.52 5.48
CA GLU A 116 -30.63 7.32 5.61
C GLU A 116 -31.26 7.29 7.01
N PRO A 117 -31.34 6.14 7.73
CA PRO A 117 -31.83 6.11 9.11
C PRO A 117 -31.00 6.93 10.10
N TYR A 118 -29.75 7.23 9.76
CA TYR A 118 -28.86 8.07 10.57
C TYR A 118 -28.89 9.55 10.15
N GLY A 119 -29.88 9.92 9.32
CA GLY A 119 -30.07 11.28 8.86
C GLY A 119 -29.06 11.76 7.82
N VAL A 120 -28.33 10.84 7.15
CA VAL A 120 -27.37 11.20 6.10
C VAL A 120 -27.91 10.78 4.74
N ARG A 121 -28.00 11.74 3.83
CA ARG A 121 -28.45 11.53 2.45
C ARG A 121 -27.57 12.27 1.46
N LEU A 122 -27.19 11.60 0.39
CA LEU A 122 -26.59 12.23 -0.79
C LEU A 122 -27.66 12.27 -1.90
N ILE A 123 -28.01 13.46 -2.37
CA ILE A 123 -29.05 13.66 -3.37
C ILE A 123 -28.52 14.32 -4.63
N ASN A 124 -29.22 14.15 -5.72
CA ASN A 124 -29.01 14.91 -6.97
C ASN A 124 -30.07 16.03 -7.09
N PHE A 125 -29.88 16.89 -8.09
CA PHE A 125 -30.73 18.05 -8.29
C PHE A 125 -32.24 17.69 -8.50
N ASN A 126 -32.53 16.52 -9.05
CA ASN A 126 -33.91 16.09 -9.33
C ASN A 126 -34.72 15.77 -8.05
N ARG A 127 -34.08 15.69 -6.90
CA ARG A 127 -34.72 15.42 -5.60
C ARG A 127 -34.89 16.68 -4.73
N LEU A 128 -34.72 17.85 -5.30
CA LEU A 128 -34.88 19.14 -4.63
C LEU A 128 -36.30 19.69 -4.78
N SER A 129 -36.75 20.44 -3.77
CA SER A 129 -37.90 21.31 -3.91
C SER A 129 -37.58 22.54 -4.74
N ALA A 130 -38.59 23.29 -5.23
CA ALA A 130 -38.37 24.52 -5.99
C ALA A 130 -37.61 25.58 -5.15
N GLU A 131 -37.88 25.65 -3.86
CA GLU A 131 -37.22 26.55 -2.91
C GLU A 131 -35.76 26.21 -2.74
N GLU A 132 -35.43 24.92 -2.48
CA GLU A 132 -34.07 24.42 -2.36
C GLU A 132 -33.29 24.63 -3.66
N GLY A 133 -33.93 24.42 -4.80
CA GLY A 133 -33.34 24.71 -6.11
C GLY A 133 -32.90 26.15 -6.26
N LYS A 134 -33.73 27.11 -5.81
CA LYS A 134 -33.39 28.56 -5.82
C LYS A 134 -32.24 28.91 -4.86
N LEU A 135 -32.25 28.32 -3.66
CA LEU A 135 -31.15 28.52 -2.70
C LEU A 135 -29.81 28.03 -3.27
N LEU A 136 -29.82 26.84 -3.86
CA LEU A 136 -28.63 26.28 -4.49
C LEU A 136 -28.21 27.02 -5.76
N GLU A 137 -29.17 27.59 -6.49
CA GLU A 137 -28.87 28.49 -7.63
C GLU A 137 -28.15 29.75 -7.17
N THR A 138 -28.62 30.39 -6.10
CA THR A 138 -27.95 31.54 -5.47
C THR A 138 -26.56 31.16 -4.98
N TYR A 139 -26.42 30.04 -4.32
CA TYR A 139 -25.14 29.52 -3.86
C TYR A 139 -24.18 29.27 -5.03
N PHE A 140 -24.68 28.66 -6.12
CA PHE A 140 -23.88 28.44 -7.32
C PHE A 140 -23.37 29.77 -7.92
N ASP A 141 -24.25 30.74 -8.05
CA ASP A 141 -23.93 32.06 -8.65
C ASP A 141 -22.89 32.83 -7.81
N GLN A 142 -22.96 32.75 -6.48
CA GLN A 142 -22.11 33.52 -5.57
C GLN A 142 -20.81 32.78 -5.20
N GLU A 143 -20.87 31.48 -4.94
CA GLU A 143 -19.77 30.74 -4.33
C GLU A 143 -19.03 29.79 -5.30
N ILE A 144 -19.62 29.44 -6.45
CA ILE A 144 -19.02 28.47 -7.37
C ILE A 144 -18.72 29.11 -8.75
N ALA A 145 -19.72 29.70 -9.39
CA ALA A 145 -19.60 30.20 -10.76
C ALA A 145 -18.44 31.20 -10.97
N PRO A 146 -18.13 32.12 -10.03
CA PRO A 146 -17.01 33.07 -10.20
C PRO A 146 -15.62 32.38 -10.31
N TYR A 147 -15.49 31.17 -9.81
CA TYR A 147 -14.23 30.40 -9.82
C TYR A 147 -14.16 29.38 -10.96
N LEU A 148 -15.21 29.25 -11.78
CA LEU A 148 -15.24 28.30 -12.87
C LEU A 148 -14.72 28.94 -14.17
N SER A 149 -13.80 28.27 -14.84
CA SER A 149 -13.30 28.63 -16.15
C SER A 149 -13.86 27.66 -17.20
N ALA A 150 -14.81 28.13 -18.01
CA ALA A 150 -15.35 27.34 -19.09
C ALA A 150 -14.45 27.41 -20.33
N ASN A 151 -14.03 26.26 -20.84
CA ASN A 151 -13.24 26.18 -22.07
C ASN A 151 -14.11 25.56 -23.17
N ILE A 152 -14.32 26.31 -24.28
CA ILE A 152 -14.98 25.82 -25.48
C ILE A 152 -13.90 25.49 -26.52
N VAL A 153 -13.74 24.18 -26.77
CA VAL A 153 -12.71 23.69 -27.70
C VAL A 153 -12.91 24.21 -29.09
N SER A 154 -11.89 24.88 -29.63
CA SER A 154 -11.84 25.48 -30.96
C SER A 154 -10.40 25.57 -31.48
N LYS A 155 -10.20 26.07 -32.70
CA LYS A 155 -8.84 26.31 -33.22
C LYS A 155 -8.05 27.33 -32.36
N GLN A 156 -8.72 28.33 -31.77
CA GLN A 156 -8.12 29.34 -30.90
C GLN A 156 -8.01 28.88 -29.43
N GLN A 157 -8.85 27.96 -29.04
CA GLN A 157 -8.85 27.36 -27.70
C GLN A 157 -8.73 25.83 -27.82
N PRO A 158 -7.52 25.30 -27.90
CA PRO A 158 -7.30 23.85 -28.02
C PRO A 158 -7.84 23.11 -26.78
N PHE A 159 -7.95 21.79 -26.89
CA PHE A 159 -8.37 20.95 -25.80
C PHE A 159 -7.45 21.16 -24.57
N PRO A 160 -8.00 21.49 -23.39
CA PRO A 160 -7.18 21.79 -22.23
C PRO A 160 -6.48 20.55 -21.67
N PHE A 161 -5.34 20.75 -21.05
CA PHE A 161 -4.69 19.68 -20.31
C PHE A 161 -5.52 19.30 -19.08
N LEU A 162 -6.00 18.06 -19.03
CA LEU A 162 -6.74 17.55 -17.88
C LEU A 162 -5.75 17.02 -16.84
N LYS A 163 -5.85 17.53 -15.60
CA LYS A 163 -5.04 17.06 -14.47
C LYS A 163 -5.48 15.66 -14.02
N ASN A 164 -4.51 14.87 -13.61
CA ASN A 164 -4.76 13.51 -13.10
C ASN A 164 -5.74 13.49 -11.91
N LYS A 165 -6.73 12.61 -11.95
CA LYS A 165 -7.78 12.41 -10.94
C LYS A 165 -8.74 13.59 -10.73
N ASN A 166 -8.57 14.72 -11.39
CA ASN A 166 -9.52 15.82 -11.29
C ASN A 166 -10.81 15.50 -12.04
N ILE A 167 -11.92 16.03 -11.53
CA ILE A 167 -13.25 15.89 -12.14
C ILE A 167 -13.50 17.10 -13.03
N TYR A 168 -14.03 16.86 -14.21
CA TYR A 168 -14.43 17.87 -15.19
C TYR A 168 -15.86 17.64 -15.62
N ALA A 169 -16.62 18.70 -15.81
CA ALA A 169 -17.87 18.64 -16.56
C ALA A 169 -17.56 18.79 -18.04
N VAL A 170 -18.06 17.87 -18.86
CA VAL A 170 -17.95 17.93 -20.33
C VAL A 170 -19.34 18.05 -20.94
N ALA A 171 -19.48 18.86 -21.97
CA ALA A 171 -20.74 19.06 -22.65
C ALA A 171 -20.57 19.19 -24.16
N SER A 172 -21.57 18.69 -24.88
CA SER A 172 -21.74 18.92 -26.32
C SER A 172 -22.66 20.14 -26.52
N LEU A 173 -22.11 21.21 -27.06
CA LEU A 173 -22.78 22.46 -27.27
C LEU A 173 -23.16 22.63 -28.77
N MET A 174 -24.43 22.92 -29.05
CA MET A 174 -24.90 23.25 -30.38
C MET A 174 -25.03 24.78 -30.50
N SER A 175 -24.32 25.38 -31.45
CA SER A 175 -24.47 26.79 -31.78
C SER A 175 -25.74 27.06 -32.59
N LYS A 176 -26.23 28.31 -32.62
CA LYS A 176 -27.35 28.72 -33.46
C LYS A 176 -27.17 28.42 -34.96
N GLY A 177 -25.93 28.32 -35.42
CA GLY A 177 -25.59 27.89 -36.78
C GLY A 177 -25.44 26.39 -36.99
N GLY A 178 -25.90 25.56 -36.08
CA GLY A 178 -25.90 24.09 -36.18
C GLY A 178 -24.54 23.41 -35.98
N LYS A 179 -23.48 24.16 -35.61
CA LYS A 179 -22.15 23.58 -35.35
C LYS A 179 -22.04 23.08 -33.93
N THR A 180 -21.59 21.82 -33.77
CA THR A 180 -21.33 21.20 -32.45
C THR A 180 -19.93 21.56 -31.98
N LYS A 181 -19.79 21.92 -30.71
CA LYS A 181 -18.53 22.20 -30.01
C LYS A 181 -18.48 21.41 -28.70
N THR A 182 -17.29 21.13 -28.23
CA THR A 182 -17.07 20.52 -26.91
C THR A 182 -16.73 21.58 -25.88
N ALA A 183 -17.42 21.57 -24.74
CA ALA A 183 -17.06 22.41 -23.59
C ALA A 183 -16.48 21.55 -22.48
N ILE A 184 -15.49 22.07 -21.75
CA ILE A 184 -14.82 21.44 -20.62
C ILE A 184 -14.70 22.43 -19.48
N ILE A 185 -15.16 22.06 -18.29
CA ILE A 185 -15.16 22.89 -17.10
C ILE A 185 -14.52 22.09 -15.94
N PRO A 186 -13.45 22.58 -15.31
CA PRO A 186 -12.88 21.95 -14.14
C PRO A 186 -13.85 22.08 -12.95
N CYS A 187 -14.20 20.94 -12.33
CA CYS A 187 -15.04 20.88 -11.13
C CYS A 187 -14.24 20.74 -9.84
N SER A 188 -13.02 20.20 -9.93
CA SER A 188 -12.14 20.04 -8.76
C SER A 188 -11.33 21.32 -8.51
N ASN A 189 -11.45 21.86 -7.31
CA ASN A 189 -10.63 23.00 -6.86
C ASN A 189 -10.52 22.99 -5.32
N THR A 190 -9.80 23.97 -4.76
CA THR A 190 -9.59 24.13 -3.32
C THR A 190 -10.40 25.30 -2.73
N VAL A 191 -11.18 26.00 -3.54
CA VAL A 191 -11.85 27.25 -3.16
C VAL A 191 -13.21 26.97 -2.53
N PHE A 192 -14.03 26.12 -3.16
CA PHE A 192 -15.36 25.76 -2.64
C PHE A 192 -15.44 24.32 -2.17
N ARG A 193 -16.37 24.06 -1.26
CA ARG A 193 -16.55 22.72 -0.68
C ARG A 193 -17.13 21.77 -1.74
N ARG A 194 -16.62 20.55 -1.77
CA ARG A 194 -17.14 19.50 -2.65
C ARG A 194 -18.46 18.93 -2.16
N LEU A 195 -18.61 18.75 -0.83
CA LEU A 195 -19.85 18.29 -0.20
C LEU A 195 -20.65 19.51 0.26
N ILE A 196 -21.75 19.80 -0.43
CA ILE A 196 -22.61 20.98 -0.22
C ILE A 196 -23.80 20.57 0.63
N ASP A 197 -24.03 21.27 1.74
CA ASP A 197 -25.18 21.08 2.58
C ASP A 197 -26.46 21.60 1.91
N ILE A 198 -27.56 20.86 2.03
CA ILE A 198 -28.89 21.35 1.64
C ILE A 198 -29.47 22.13 2.81
N PRO A 199 -29.64 23.47 2.71
CA PRO A 199 -29.92 24.32 3.87
C PRO A 199 -31.19 23.94 4.65
N THR A 200 -32.21 23.43 3.96
CA THR A 200 -33.52 23.08 4.56
C THR A 200 -33.58 21.67 5.15
N ARG A 201 -32.56 20.83 4.86
CA ARG A 201 -32.53 19.41 5.25
C ARG A 201 -31.21 19.05 5.91
N LYS A 202 -31.15 19.14 7.22
CA LYS A 202 -29.95 18.74 7.99
C LYS A 202 -29.51 17.32 7.61
N GLY A 203 -28.22 17.14 7.34
CA GLY A 203 -27.65 15.84 6.97
C GLY A 203 -27.85 15.43 5.50
N THR A 204 -28.49 16.29 4.71
CA THR A 204 -28.66 16.06 3.27
C THR A 204 -27.62 16.87 2.49
N PHE A 205 -26.95 16.21 1.57
CA PHE A 205 -25.80 16.76 0.85
C PHE A 205 -25.94 16.58 -0.67
N MET A 206 -25.26 17.43 -1.42
CA MET A 206 -25.04 17.32 -2.85
C MET A 206 -23.57 17.49 -3.17
N LEU A 207 -23.06 16.81 -4.18
CA LEU A 207 -21.71 17.02 -4.67
C LEU A 207 -21.64 18.27 -5.57
N SER A 208 -20.62 19.10 -5.40
CA SER A 208 -20.45 20.34 -6.16
C SER A 208 -20.37 20.09 -7.67
N GLU A 209 -19.76 18.98 -8.08
CA GLU A 209 -19.68 18.59 -9.49
C GLU A 209 -21.07 18.30 -10.11
N GLU A 210 -22.02 17.75 -9.35
CA GLU A 210 -23.40 17.57 -9.82
C GLU A 210 -24.13 18.90 -9.92
N LEU A 211 -23.90 19.81 -8.99
CA LEU A 211 -24.45 21.16 -9.03
C LEU A 211 -23.92 21.94 -10.24
N ILE A 212 -22.62 21.89 -10.49
CA ILE A 212 -21.99 22.49 -11.67
C ILE A 212 -22.57 21.89 -12.95
N LEU A 213 -22.69 20.58 -13.03
CA LEU A 213 -23.26 19.89 -14.19
C LEU A 213 -24.72 20.31 -14.43
N HIS A 214 -25.49 20.56 -13.37
CA HIS A 214 -26.87 21.05 -13.49
C HIS A 214 -26.92 22.46 -14.08
N PHE A 215 -26.14 23.40 -13.55
CA PHE A 215 -26.17 24.81 -13.93
C PHE A 215 -25.28 25.18 -15.15
N LEU A 216 -24.73 24.19 -15.88
CA LEU A 216 -24.01 24.44 -17.12
C LEU A 216 -24.76 25.35 -18.11
N PRO A 217 -26.10 25.26 -18.29
CA PRO A 217 -26.83 26.17 -19.18
C PRO A 217 -26.66 27.68 -18.86
N LYS A 218 -26.45 28.05 -17.59
CA LYS A 218 -26.19 29.43 -17.20
C LYS A 218 -24.85 29.96 -17.72
N MET A 219 -23.85 29.06 -17.87
CA MET A 219 -22.53 29.41 -18.40
C MET A 219 -22.51 29.52 -19.93
N PHE A 220 -23.41 28.82 -20.61
CA PHE A 220 -23.44 28.70 -22.08
C PHE A 220 -24.72 29.24 -22.70
N LYS A 221 -25.16 30.44 -22.30
CA LYS A 221 -26.45 31.08 -22.72
C LYS A 221 -26.67 31.15 -24.25
N ASN A 222 -25.60 31.15 -25.06
CA ASN A 222 -25.67 31.22 -26.52
C ASN A 222 -25.64 29.86 -27.21
N TYR A 223 -25.67 28.78 -26.47
CA TYR A 223 -25.59 27.40 -26.96
C TYR A 223 -26.71 26.54 -26.37
N GLU A 224 -27.16 25.59 -27.15
CA GLU A 224 -27.99 24.47 -26.66
C GLU A 224 -27.09 23.34 -26.21
N ILE A 225 -27.28 22.83 -24.97
CA ILE A 225 -26.56 21.70 -24.46
C ILE A 225 -27.28 20.42 -24.89
N ARG A 226 -26.66 19.62 -25.77
CA ARG A 226 -27.22 18.37 -26.28
C ARG A 226 -27.02 17.21 -25.32
N GLU A 227 -25.85 17.14 -24.71
CA GLU A 227 -25.48 16.12 -23.74
C GLU A 227 -24.37 16.63 -22.82
N LYS A 228 -24.32 16.08 -21.63
CA LYS A 228 -23.33 16.46 -20.60
C LYS A 228 -23.05 15.32 -19.66
N ALA A 229 -21.81 15.19 -19.20
CA ALA A 229 -21.36 14.21 -18.24
C ALA A 229 -20.24 14.78 -17.36
N LEU A 230 -20.01 14.15 -16.21
CA LEU A 230 -18.75 14.32 -15.50
C LEU A 230 -17.70 13.35 -16.09
N LEU A 231 -16.48 13.82 -16.19
CA LEU A 231 -15.33 13.11 -16.73
C LEU A 231 -14.19 13.14 -15.73
N ARG A 232 -13.51 12.01 -15.56
CA ARG A 232 -12.28 11.88 -14.77
C ARG A 232 -11.28 11.06 -15.55
N ILE A 233 -10.00 11.43 -15.53
CA ILE A 233 -8.93 10.64 -16.12
C ILE A 233 -7.95 10.15 -15.06
N THR A 234 -7.38 8.97 -15.31
CA THR A 234 -6.23 8.45 -14.58
C THR A 234 -5.04 8.42 -15.54
N ARG A 235 -3.92 9.07 -15.18
CA ARG A 235 -2.71 9.13 -15.99
C ARG A 235 -1.69 8.11 -15.53
N ASN A 236 -0.89 7.61 -16.45
CA ASN A 236 0.32 6.87 -16.14
C ASN A 236 1.23 7.69 -15.20
N ALA A 237 1.93 7.02 -14.30
CA ALA A 237 2.90 7.64 -13.39
C ALA A 237 4.16 6.77 -13.22
N ASP A 238 4.30 5.72 -14.03
CA ASP A 238 5.45 4.83 -13.98
C ASP A 238 6.53 5.33 -14.94
N ILE A 239 7.46 6.10 -14.41
CA ILE A 239 8.68 6.49 -15.13
C ILE A 239 9.79 5.60 -14.61
N ASP A 240 10.56 5.02 -15.52
CA ASP A 240 11.75 4.28 -15.16
C ASP A 240 12.80 5.25 -14.59
N THR A 241 13.06 5.09 -13.30
CA THR A 241 14.03 5.91 -12.58
C THR A 241 15.46 5.47 -12.83
N GLU A 242 15.68 4.31 -13.47
CA GLU A 242 17.02 3.82 -13.79
C GLU A 242 17.66 4.61 -14.95
N THR A 243 16.82 5.25 -15.80
CA THR A 243 17.28 6.04 -16.96
C THR A 243 17.61 7.51 -16.64
N ILE A 244 17.40 7.96 -15.39
CA ILE A 244 17.54 9.39 -15.02
C ILE A 244 18.90 9.67 -14.38
N TYR A 245 19.80 8.72 -14.38
CA TYR A 245 21.13 8.89 -13.80
C TYR A 245 22.04 9.67 -14.76
N ASP A 246 22.16 10.97 -14.48
CA ASP A 246 23.20 11.83 -15.03
C ASP A 246 24.21 12.08 -13.91
N GLU A 247 25.47 11.69 -14.10
CA GLU A 247 26.51 11.82 -13.07
C GLU A 247 26.78 13.29 -12.69
N ASP A 248 26.34 14.22 -13.53
CA ASP A 248 26.55 15.66 -13.35
C ASP A 248 25.37 16.38 -12.65
N LEU A 249 24.23 15.71 -12.41
CA LEU A 249 23.05 16.31 -11.77
C LEU A 249 22.94 15.92 -10.30
N ASP A 250 22.64 16.90 -9.43
CA ASP A 250 22.21 16.63 -8.05
C ASP A 250 21.01 15.69 -8.10
N TYR A 251 21.09 14.57 -7.38
CA TYR A 251 20.05 13.53 -7.36
C TYR A 251 18.68 14.06 -6.93
N ARG A 252 18.63 15.10 -6.10
CA ARG A 252 17.39 15.79 -5.69
C ARG A 252 16.76 16.55 -6.86
N ASP A 253 17.55 17.27 -7.63
CA ASP A 253 17.09 18.02 -8.80
C ASP A 253 16.55 17.07 -9.88
N ALA A 254 17.21 15.92 -10.07
CA ALA A 254 16.74 14.86 -10.95
C ALA A 254 15.38 14.33 -10.50
N MET A 255 15.18 14.12 -9.19
CA MET A 255 13.89 13.66 -8.62
C MET A 255 12.79 14.71 -8.74
N GLU A 256 13.08 16.00 -8.54
CA GLU A 256 12.10 17.09 -8.76
C GLU A 256 11.65 17.16 -10.22
N ASN A 257 12.58 17.00 -11.17
CA ASN A 257 12.27 16.96 -12.60
C ASN A 257 11.39 15.74 -12.96
N LEU A 258 11.67 14.58 -12.39
CA LEU A 258 10.86 13.38 -12.56
C LEU A 258 9.42 13.60 -12.07
N ILE A 259 9.23 14.22 -10.92
CA ILE A 259 7.90 14.56 -10.39
C ILE A 259 7.13 15.43 -11.38
N LYS A 260 7.81 16.45 -11.99
CA LYS A 260 7.22 17.32 -13.01
C LYS A 260 6.82 16.55 -14.27
N GLN A 261 7.64 15.61 -14.74
CA GLN A 261 7.35 14.76 -15.91
C GLN A 261 6.16 13.84 -15.67
N ARG A 262 6.06 13.17 -14.52
CA ARG A 262 4.93 12.30 -14.16
C ARG A 262 3.57 13.01 -14.26
N ARG A 263 3.52 14.30 -14.01
CA ARG A 263 2.27 15.08 -14.11
C ARG A 263 1.74 15.18 -15.55
N ARG A 264 2.55 14.92 -16.56
CA ARG A 264 2.24 15.08 -18.00
C ARG A 264 2.08 13.79 -18.78
N MET A 265 2.22 12.62 -18.15
CA MET A 265 2.13 11.33 -18.84
C MET A 265 0.73 11.03 -19.38
N ASN A 266 0.64 10.10 -20.32
CA ASN A 266 -0.59 9.76 -21.03
C ASN A 266 -1.67 9.20 -20.09
N PRO A 267 -2.97 9.50 -20.36
CA PRO A 267 -4.06 8.84 -19.65
C PRO A 267 -4.11 7.33 -19.97
N VAL A 268 -4.41 6.54 -18.95
CA VAL A 268 -4.58 5.09 -19.03
C VAL A 268 -6.03 4.65 -18.80
N ARG A 269 -6.86 5.54 -18.27
CA ARG A 269 -8.29 5.31 -18.03
C ARG A 269 -9.07 6.62 -18.11
N MET A 270 -10.25 6.56 -18.73
CA MET A 270 -11.26 7.61 -18.73
C MET A 270 -12.54 7.09 -18.09
N GLU A 271 -13.07 7.81 -17.11
CA GLU A 271 -14.31 7.50 -16.41
C GLU A 271 -15.36 8.56 -16.71
N LEU A 272 -16.59 8.13 -17.02
CA LEU A 272 -17.75 8.99 -17.29
C LEU A 272 -18.89 8.67 -16.32
N SER A 273 -19.56 9.72 -15.82
CA SER A 273 -20.72 9.55 -14.92
C SER A 273 -22.01 9.21 -15.67
N ARG A 274 -22.09 9.47 -16.97
CA ARG A 274 -23.24 9.29 -17.84
C ARG A 274 -22.83 8.90 -19.23
N GLU A 275 -23.70 8.21 -19.96
CA GLU A 275 -23.48 7.92 -21.36
C GLU A 275 -23.42 9.21 -22.21
N LEU A 276 -22.50 9.22 -23.15
CA LEU A 276 -22.36 10.22 -24.20
C LEU A 276 -22.48 9.53 -25.55
N ASN A 277 -22.87 10.27 -26.58
CA ASN A 277 -22.96 9.69 -27.92
C ASN A 277 -21.58 9.26 -28.46
N LYS A 278 -21.59 8.34 -29.42
CA LYS A 278 -20.36 7.74 -29.99
C LYS A 278 -19.41 8.77 -30.59
N LYS A 279 -19.93 9.91 -31.13
CA LYS A 279 -19.10 10.98 -31.71
C LYS A 279 -18.36 11.74 -30.61
N MET A 280 -19.03 12.08 -29.52
CA MET A 280 -18.43 12.75 -28.37
C MET A 280 -17.37 11.87 -27.71
N ILE A 281 -17.67 10.60 -27.45
CA ILE A 281 -16.69 9.64 -26.92
C ILE A 281 -15.47 9.54 -27.82
N SER A 282 -15.67 9.38 -29.15
CA SER A 282 -14.56 9.29 -30.11
C SER A 282 -13.72 10.56 -30.16
N SER A 283 -14.35 11.74 -29.99
CA SER A 283 -13.65 13.02 -29.93
C SER A 283 -12.79 13.12 -28.66
N LEU A 284 -13.36 12.77 -27.49
CA LEU A 284 -12.64 12.77 -26.21
C LEU A 284 -11.46 11.79 -26.24
N CYS A 285 -11.68 10.57 -26.76
CA CYS A 285 -10.64 9.56 -26.90
C CYS A 285 -9.47 10.06 -27.76
N LYS A 286 -9.78 10.72 -28.89
CA LYS A 286 -8.76 11.28 -29.77
C LYS A 286 -7.93 12.37 -29.08
N GLU A 287 -8.59 13.34 -28.42
CA GLU A 287 -7.93 14.46 -27.76
C GLU A 287 -7.12 14.01 -26.53
N LEU A 288 -7.54 12.94 -25.87
CA LEU A 288 -6.88 12.39 -24.67
C LEU A 288 -5.89 11.26 -24.99
N HIS A 289 -5.81 10.81 -26.23
CA HIS A 289 -5.00 9.65 -26.65
C HIS A 289 -5.33 8.42 -25.82
N VAL A 290 -6.62 8.09 -25.69
CA VAL A 290 -7.14 6.95 -24.93
C VAL A 290 -8.00 6.07 -25.85
N ASP A 291 -7.78 4.78 -25.85
CA ASP A 291 -8.61 3.86 -26.60
C ASP A 291 -10.00 3.72 -25.99
N LYS A 292 -11.01 3.41 -26.83
CA LYS A 292 -12.41 3.29 -26.38
C LYS A 292 -12.61 2.20 -25.35
N GLU A 293 -11.78 1.18 -25.32
CA GLU A 293 -11.82 0.08 -24.37
C GLU A 293 -11.45 0.53 -22.96
N HIS A 294 -10.66 1.60 -22.83
CA HIS A 294 -10.27 2.24 -21.58
C HIS A 294 -11.28 3.28 -21.05
N VAL A 295 -12.45 3.36 -21.69
CA VAL A 295 -13.56 4.21 -21.24
C VAL A 295 -14.49 3.39 -20.34
N PHE A 296 -14.73 3.90 -19.13
CA PHE A 296 -15.58 3.29 -18.11
C PHE A 296 -16.77 4.19 -17.81
N LEU A 297 -17.96 3.60 -17.86
CA LEU A 297 -19.17 4.24 -17.38
C LEU A 297 -19.42 3.80 -15.94
N THR A 298 -19.42 4.73 -15.00
CA THR A 298 -19.65 4.45 -13.58
C THR A 298 -20.94 5.08 -13.06
N ARG A 299 -21.67 4.35 -12.22
CA ARG A 299 -22.91 4.80 -11.58
C ARG A 299 -22.70 5.39 -10.18
N VAL A 300 -21.44 5.41 -9.73
CA VAL A 300 -21.06 5.99 -8.43
C VAL A 300 -20.28 7.28 -8.67
N PRO A 301 -20.14 8.17 -7.67
CA PRO A 301 -19.31 9.37 -7.80
C PRO A 301 -17.90 9.03 -8.29
N LEU A 302 -17.38 9.83 -9.24
CA LEU A 302 -16.09 9.60 -9.89
C LEU A 302 -14.88 9.59 -8.92
N ASP A 303 -15.05 10.19 -7.76
CA ASP A 303 -14.07 10.18 -6.67
C ASP A 303 -14.79 9.97 -5.34
N MET A 304 -14.41 8.92 -4.62
CA MET A 304 -15.04 8.51 -3.36
C MET A 304 -14.51 9.27 -2.13
N SER A 305 -13.60 10.22 -2.28
CA SER A 305 -13.03 10.97 -1.14
C SER A 305 -14.07 11.80 -0.36
N PHE A 306 -15.23 12.11 -0.95
CA PHE A 306 -16.32 12.81 -0.27
C PHE A 306 -16.85 12.05 0.95
N VAL A 307 -16.67 10.72 1.03
CA VAL A 307 -17.12 9.90 2.18
C VAL A 307 -16.47 10.35 3.49
N PHE A 308 -15.26 10.92 3.45
CA PHE A 308 -14.60 11.46 4.65
C PHE A 308 -15.33 12.69 5.20
N GLY A 309 -15.97 13.48 4.34
CA GLY A 309 -16.87 14.57 4.75
C GLY A 309 -18.12 14.04 5.45
N LEU A 310 -18.72 12.96 4.92
CA LEU A 310 -19.86 12.29 5.56
C LEU A 310 -19.48 11.70 6.93
N GLN A 311 -18.32 11.08 7.04
CA GLN A 311 -17.81 10.58 8.31
C GLN A 311 -17.57 11.71 9.32
N GLY A 312 -17.05 12.85 8.88
CA GLY A 312 -16.92 14.06 9.71
C GLY A 312 -18.29 14.50 10.27
N TYR A 313 -19.30 14.56 9.43
CA TYR A 313 -20.68 14.85 9.87
C TYR A 313 -21.22 13.83 10.88
N LEU A 314 -21.06 12.53 10.61
CA LEU A 314 -21.51 11.46 11.52
C LEU A 314 -20.82 11.55 12.88
N ARG A 315 -19.52 11.85 12.96
CA ARG A 315 -18.82 12.06 14.23
C ARG A 315 -19.34 13.28 14.98
N ASN A 316 -19.57 14.39 14.29
CA ASN A 316 -20.10 15.61 14.88
C ASN A 316 -21.54 15.48 15.39
N THR A 317 -22.28 14.48 14.90
CA THR A 317 -23.65 14.16 15.34
C THR A 317 -23.69 13.01 16.36
N ALA A 318 -22.56 12.68 16.98
CA ALA A 318 -22.41 11.65 18.02
C ALA A 318 -22.87 10.24 17.58
N GLN A 319 -22.62 9.88 16.31
CA GLN A 319 -22.90 8.55 15.77
C GLN A 319 -21.69 7.61 15.91
N ASP A 320 -21.04 7.61 17.07
CA ASP A 320 -19.80 6.82 17.32
C ASP A 320 -19.98 5.31 17.12
N LYS A 321 -21.18 4.79 17.33
CA LYS A 321 -21.54 3.38 17.08
C LYS A 321 -21.35 2.92 15.63
N LEU A 322 -21.26 3.87 14.68
CA LEU A 322 -21.03 3.59 13.26
C LEU A 322 -19.55 3.45 12.91
N PHE A 323 -18.67 3.65 13.88
CA PHE A 323 -17.23 3.55 13.73
C PHE A 323 -16.68 2.41 14.59
N TYR A 324 -15.46 1.96 14.25
CA TYR A 324 -14.71 1.15 15.19
C TYR A 324 -14.45 1.92 16.48
N GLN A 325 -14.57 1.24 17.63
CA GLN A 325 -14.16 1.80 18.90
C GLN A 325 -12.70 2.29 18.80
N ARG A 326 -12.45 3.52 19.25
CA ARG A 326 -11.09 4.07 19.27
C ARG A 326 -10.22 3.24 20.20
N ARG A 327 -9.02 2.92 19.73
CA ARG A 327 -8.03 2.13 20.46
C ARG A 327 -6.70 2.83 20.41
N ALA A 328 -6.10 3.05 21.59
CA ALA A 328 -4.74 3.58 21.68
C ALA A 328 -3.75 2.40 21.81
N PRO A 329 -2.65 2.38 21.04
CA PRO A 329 -1.58 1.42 21.25
C PRO A 329 -1.07 1.46 22.69
N ARG A 330 -0.82 0.30 23.31
CA ARG A 330 -0.32 0.20 24.68
C ARG A 330 1.21 0.20 24.70
N MET A 331 1.79 0.71 25.80
CA MET A 331 3.22 0.55 26.00
C MET A 331 3.53 -0.94 26.21
N THR A 332 4.66 -1.40 25.68
CA THR A 332 5.05 -2.79 25.86
C THR A 332 5.30 -3.12 27.32
N PRO A 333 4.84 -4.27 27.82
CA PRO A 333 5.14 -4.70 29.19
C PRO A 333 6.61 -5.11 29.38
N GLU A 334 7.33 -5.29 28.29
CA GLU A 334 8.72 -5.76 28.32
C GLU A 334 9.73 -4.67 28.72
N LEU A 335 9.35 -3.40 28.61
CA LEU A 335 10.19 -2.25 28.97
C LEU A 335 9.53 -1.42 30.06
N ASP A 336 10.34 -0.91 30.98
CA ASP A 336 9.92 0.11 31.92
C ASP A 336 10.30 1.50 31.40
N ASP A 337 9.30 2.22 30.90
CA ASP A 337 9.48 3.54 30.28
C ASP A 337 9.87 4.65 31.31
N LYS A 338 9.81 4.38 32.62
CA LYS A 338 10.24 5.28 33.68
C LYS A 338 11.73 5.15 33.98
N SER A 339 12.38 4.11 33.46
CA SER A 339 13.79 3.81 33.65
C SER A 339 14.52 3.87 32.32
N LEU A 340 15.85 4.02 32.35
CA LEU A 340 16.66 3.97 31.11
C LEU A 340 16.45 2.70 30.35
N LEU A 341 16.22 2.81 29.04
CA LEU A 341 15.90 1.69 28.15
C LEU A 341 17.13 0.92 27.69
N ILE A 342 18.24 1.62 27.45
CA ILE A 342 19.50 1.00 27.01
C ILE A 342 19.95 -0.13 27.96
N PRO A 343 20.02 0.07 29.31
CA PRO A 343 20.38 -1.01 30.22
C PRO A 343 19.41 -2.18 30.23
N GLN A 344 18.13 -1.96 29.92
CA GLN A 344 17.13 -3.02 29.84
C GLN A 344 17.31 -3.87 28.57
N ILE A 345 17.53 -3.21 27.42
CA ILE A 345 17.74 -3.84 26.11
C ILE A 345 19.07 -4.63 26.10
N MET A 346 20.09 -4.12 26.82
CA MET A 346 21.35 -4.86 26.97
C MET A 346 21.21 -6.20 27.71
N LYS A 347 20.10 -6.42 28.42
CA LYS A 347 19.84 -7.66 29.19
C LYS A 347 18.95 -8.64 28.45
N LYS A 348 18.10 -8.18 27.55
CA LYS A 348 17.13 -9.02 26.82
C LYS A 348 16.68 -8.38 25.53
N ASP A 349 16.37 -9.20 24.54
CA ASP A 349 15.72 -8.77 23.33
C ASP A 349 14.27 -8.33 23.59
N VAL A 350 13.79 -7.38 22.80
CA VAL A 350 12.43 -6.83 22.87
C VAL A 350 11.76 -6.91 21.51
N LEU A 351 10.54 -7.41 21.46
CA LEU A 351 9.73 -7.48 20.24
C LEU A 351 8.48 -6.60 20.40
N LEU A 352 8.40 -5.53 19.63
CA LEU A 352 7.22 -4.69 19.55
C LEU A 352 6.29 -5.15 18.43
N SER A 353 4.99 -5.19 18.68
CA SER A 353 3.96 -5.57 17.71
C SER A 353 2.98 -4.42 17.48
N TYR A 354 3.16 -3.68 16.40
CA TYR A 354 2.25 -2.60 15.99
C TYR A 354 0.97 -3.16 15.34
N PRO A 355 -0.17 -2.45 15.44
CA PRO A 355 -0.48 -1.23 16.15
C PRO A 355 -0.93 -1.49 17.60
N PHE A 356 -0.77 -2.70 18.11
CA PHE A 356 -1.21 -3.11 19.44
C PHE A 356 -0.33 -2.52 20.52
N GLU A 357 0.99 -2.51 20.28
CA GLU A 357 2.01 -1.85 21.09
C GLU A 357 2.48 -0.55 20.42
N ASN A 358 2.94 0.40 21.24
CA ASN A 358 3.24 1.75 20.79
C ASN A 358 4.68 1.87 20.27
N ILE A 359 4.87 2.49 19.11
CA ILE A 359 6.20 2.84 18.56
C ILE A 359 7.00 3.78 19.47
N ARG A 360 6.34 4.42 20.44
CA ARG A 360 6.98 5.36 21.38
C ARG A 360 8.13 4.72 22.15
N SER A 361 8.09 3.43 22.49
CA SER A 361 9.21 2.73 23.13
C SER A 361 10.48 2.79 22.28
N PHE A 362 10.38 2.66 20.96
CA PHE A 362 11.52 2.82 20.06
C PHE A 362 11.96 4.30 19.94
N ILE A 363 11.02 5.22 19.87
CA ILE A 363 11.34 6.67 19.83
C ILE A 363 12.04 7.09 21.12
N ASN A 364 11.57 6.62 22.28
CA ASN A 364 12.22 6.89 23.59
C ASN A 364 13.65 6.33 23.63
N LEU A 365 13.88 5.14 23.04
CA LEU A 365 15.23 4.59 22.89
C LEU A 365 16.14 5.50 22.06
N LEU A 366 15.65 6.06 20.96
CA LEU A 366 16.42 6.99 20.14
C LEU A 366 16.70 8.30 20.90
N ASN A 367 15.72 8.83 21.62
CA ASN A 367 15.91 10.04 22.45
C ASN A 367 16.92 9.81 23.60
N GLU A 368 16.91 8.62 24.21
CA GLU A 368 17.92 8.23 25.19
C GLU A 368 19.30 8.11 24.55
N ALA A 369 19.39 7.42 23.41
CA ALA A 369 20.63 7.26 22.67
C ALA A 369 21.24 8.60 22.20
N ALA A 370 20.39 9.58 21.86
CA ALA A 370 20.85 10.92 21.49
C ALA A 370 21.56 11.64 22.64
N LYS A 371 21.27 11.31 23.90
CA LYS A 371 21.80 11.95 25.11
C LYS A 371 22.87 11.14 25.86
N ASP A 372 22.89 9.82 25.68
CA ASP A 372 23.81 8.91 26.37
C ASP A 372 25.25 9.12 25.86
N ASP A 373 26.16 9.52 26.78
CA ASP A 373 27.56 9.76 26.44
C ASP A 373 28.32 8.53 25.93
N SER A 374 27.86 7.34 26.27
CA SER A 374 28.42 6.09 25.74
C SER A 374 28.09 5.84 24.27
N VAL A 375 27.00 6.44 23.75
CA VAL A 375 26.60 6.32 22.35
C VAL A 375 27.51 7.20 21.50
N VAL A 376 28.16 6.60 20.51
CA VAL A 376 29.07 7.28 19.59
C VAL A 376 28.50 7.46 18.20
N SER A 377 27.61 6.54 17.76
CA SER A 377 26.96 6.71 16.45
C SER A 377 25.56 6.12 16.41
N ILE A 378 24.70 6.71 15.56
CA ILE A 378 23.38 6.18 15.17
C ILE A 378 23.31 6.12 13.67
N LYS A 379 23.05 4.91 13.11
CA LYS A 379 22.92 4.70 11.65
C LYS A 379 21.51 4.17 11.35
N MET A 380 20.84 4.74 10.35
CA MET A 380 19.43 4.40 10.10
C MET A 380 19.08 4.47 8.61
N THR A 381 18.20 3.54 8.16
CA THR A 381 17.61 3.57 6.82
C THR A 381 16.19 4.13 6.88
N LEU A 382 15.88 5.14 6.07
CA LEU A 382 14.57 5.79 6.02
C LEU A 382 13.96 5.64 4.63
N TYR A 383 12.67 5.26 4.58
CA TYR A 383 11.94 5.05 3.33
C TYR A 383 10.68 5.94 3.23
N ARG A 384 9.84 5.95 4.24
CA ARG A 384 8.64 6.78 4.37
C ARG A 384 8.51 7.29 5.79
N LEU A 385 8.42 8.59 5.94
CA LEU A 385 8.31 9.27 7.23
C LEU A 385 6.92 9.88 7.42
N ALA A 386 6.55 10.15 8.67
CA ALA A 386 5.38 10.93 9.00
C ALA A 386 5.68 12.43 8.84
N ASP A 387 4.69 13.24 8.45
CA ASP A 387 4.81 14.69 8.60
C ASP A 387 5.08 15.01 10.07
N LYS A 388 6.11 15.76 10.39
CA LYS A 388 6.59 16.05 11.76
C LYS A 388 7.02 14.77 12.50
N SER A 389 7.99 14.05 11.93
CA SER A 389 8.53 12.81 12.48
C SER A 389 9.38 13.05 13.73
N GLN A 390 8.99 12.46 14.87
CA GLN A 390 9.77 12.47 16.11
C GLN A 390 11.08 11.67 15.98
N ILE A 391 11.12 10.71 15.05
CA ILE A 391 12.35 9.96 14.75
C ILE A 391 13.39 10.88 14.11
N VAL A 392 12.98 11.74 13.15
CA VAL A 392 13.88 12.75 12.58
C VAL A 392 14.36 13.72 13.66
N ASP A 393 13.47 14.17 14.53
CA ASP A 393 13.83 15.07 15.63
C ASP A 393 14.87 14.44 16.57
N ALA A 394 14.74 13.16 16.91
CA ALA A 394 15.72 12.43 17.72
C ALA A 394 17.09 12.28 17.02
N LEU A 395 17.12 12.07 15.70
CA LEU A 395 18.35 12.00 14.92
C LEU A 395 19.04 13.36 14.85
N VAL A 396 18.28 14.44 14.69
CA VAL A 396 18.78 15.82 14.75
C VAL A 396 19.40 16.08 16.11
N GLU A 397 18.68 15.81 17.21
CA GLU A 397 19.19 15.96 18.57
C GLU A 397 20.49 15.17 18.82
N ALA A 398 20.58 13.95 18.27
CA ALA A 398 21.77 13.12 18.36
C ALA A 398 22.98 13.79 17.66
N ALA A 399 22.80 14.34 16.46
CA ALA A 399 23.84 15.02 15.72
C ALA A 399 24.29 16.32 16.45
N GLU A 400 23.34 17.12 16.93
CA GLU A 400 23.60 18.32 17.72
C GLU A 400 24.37 18.02 19.02
N ASN A 401 24.15 16.83 19.63
CA ASN A 401 24.89 16.31 20.77
C ASN A 401 26.26 15.67 20.40
N GLY A 402 26.71 15.84 19.16
CA GLY A 402 28.04 15.41 18.70
C GLY A 402 28.15 13.91 18.36
N LYS A 403 27.02 13.18 18.21
CA LYS A 403 27.05 11.78 17.74
C LYS A 403 27.28 11.72 16.24
N GLU A 404 27.97 10.69 15.73
CA GLU A 404 28.00 10.39 14.29
C GLU A 404 26.62 9.87 13.87
N VAL A 405 25.84 10.68 13.15
CA VAL A 405 24.54 10.27 12.62
C VAL A 405 24.62 10.05 11.12
N VAL A 406 24.36 8.81 10.68
CA VAL A 406 24.33 8.42 9.25
C VAL A 406 22.93 7.98 8.89
N VAL A 407 22.33 8.66 7.93
CA VAL A 407 20.96 8.36 7.50
C VAL A 407 20.94 8.09 6.00
N LEU A 408 20.45 6.90 5.62
CA LEU A 408 20.15 6.63 4.24
C LEU A 408 18.68 6.96 3.98
N VAL A 409 18.42 7.94 3.11
CA VAL A 409 17.08 8.37 2.71
C VAL A 409 16.78 7.88 1.29
N GLU A 410 15.77 7.03 1.12
CA GLU A 410 15.35 6.55 -0.20
C GLU A 410 14.41 7.56 -0.86
N LEU A 411 14.94 8.42 -1.73
CA LEU A 411 14.15 9.46 -2.41
C LEU A 411 13.18 8.90 -3.45
N ARG A 412 13.38 7.66 -3.94
CA ARG A 412 12.49 6.99 -4.91
C ARG A 412 11.29 6.30 -4.25
N ALA A 413 10.91 6.70 -3.03
CA ALA A 413 9.68 6.26 -2.39
C ALA A 413 8.49 6.92 -3.12
N ARG A 414 7.80 6.18 -3.99
CA ARG A 414 6.72 6.72 -4.86
C ARG A 414 5.67 7.48 -4.05
N PHE A 415 5.41 8.72 -4.49
CA PHE A 415 4.44 9.67 -3.93
C PHE A 415 4.81 10.28 -2.56
N ASP A 416 5.99 9.95 -2.03
CA ASP A 416 6.56 10.56 -0.81
C ASP A 416 7.87 11.30 -1.11
N GLU A 417 8.21 11.47 -2.38
CA GLU A 417 9.49 12.06 -2.81
C GLU A 417 9.66 13.48 -2.27
N GLU A 418 8.63 14.33 -2.33
CA GLU A 418 8.70 15.73 -1.86
C GLU A 418 8.99 15.80 -0.35
N SER A 419 8.31 14.96 0.45
CA SER A 419 8.54 14.89 1.90
C SER A 419 9.94 14.38 2.25
N ASN A 420 10.42 13.37 1.53
CA ASN A 420 11.75 12.81 1.77
C ASN A 420 12.87 13.80 1.42
N ILE A 421 12.68 14.64 0.39
CA ILE A 421 13.59 15.74 0.05
C ILE A 421 13.65 16.76 1.19
N GLU A 422 12.50 17.15 1.74
CA GLU A 422 12.43 18.11 2.84
C GLU A 422 13.14 17.60 4.09
N TYR A 423 12.89 16.34 4.50
CA TYR A 423 13.55 15.75 5.65
C TYR A 423 15.05 15.56 5.47
N SER A 424 15.49 15.24 4.25
CA SER A 424 16.93 15.11 3.98
C SER A 424 17.66 16.42 4.19
N ARG A 425 17.08 17.55 3.78
CA ARG A 425 17.64 18.90 4.05
C ARG A 425 17.76 19.18 5.55
N LYS A 426 16.69 18.92 6.31
CA LYS A 426 16.68 19.10 7.77
C LYS A 426 17.77 18.30 8.47
N LEU A 427 18.00 17.06 8.06
CA LEU A 427 19.04 16.19 8.60
C LEU A 427 20.45 16.72 8.26
N GLU A 428 20.68 17.15 7.02
CA GLU A 428 21.97 17.72 6.59
C GLU A 428 22.30 19.02 7.34
N GLU A 429 21.32 19.91 7.50
CA GLU A 429 21.46 21.17 8.24
C GLU A 429 21.84 20.94 9.70
N ALA A 430 21.39 19.84 10.30
CA ALA A 430 21.77 19.42 11.66
C ALA A 430 23.15 18.73 11.75
N GLY A 431 23.85 18.53 10.62
CA GLY A 431 25.14 17.87 10.59
C GLY A 431 25.09 16.35 10.44
N CYS A 432 23.94 15.75 10.14
CA CYS A 432 23.84 14.33 9.81
C CYS A 432 24.47 14.05 8.43
N ARG A 433 25.15 12.91 8.31
CA ARG A 433 25.58 12.41 7.02
C ARG A 433 24.41 11.73 6.31
N VAL A 434 23.89 12.35 5.26
CA VAL A 434 22.78 11.80 4.47
C VAL A 434 23.29 11.10 3.22
N ILE A 435 22.73 9.91 2.91
CA ILE A 435 22.99 9.13 1.71
C ILE A 435 21.67 9.03 0.93
N TYR A 436 21.68 9.38 -0.36
CA TYR A 436 20.52 9.41 -1.23
C TYR A 436 20.37 8.13 -2.05
N GLY A 437 19.89 7.05 -1.38
CA GLY A 437 19.70 5.77 -2.06
C GLY A 437 20.99 5.06 -2.46
N LEU A 438 20.87 4.11 -3.38
CA LEU A 438 21.95 3.29 -3.91
C LEU A 438 21.76 3.10 -5.42
N ASN A 439 22.84 3.19 -6.21
CA ASN A 439 22.78 2.95 -7.65
C ASN A 439 22.31 1.54 -7.97
N GLY A 440 21.33 1.40 -8.87
CA GLY A 440 20.79 0.11 -9.30
C GLY A 440 19.89 -0.59 -8.28
N TYR A 441 19.85 -0.16 -7.02
CA TYR A 441 19.05 -0.79 -5.97
C TYR A 441 18.23 0.23 -5.19
N LYS A 442 16.99 -0.13 -4.82
CA LYS A 442 16.20 0.64 -3.85
C LYS A 442 16.46 0.10 -2.45
N VAL A 443 16.72 0.99 -1.50
CA VAL A 443 16.87 0.59 -0.10
C VAL A 443 15.52 0.58 0.58
N HIS A 444 15.07 -0.61 0.98
CA HIS A 444 13.76 -0.82 1.59
C HIS A 444 13.85 -1.49 2.98
N SER A 445 15.06 -1.80 3.44
CA SER A 445 15.29 -2.29 4.81
C SER A 445 14.82 -1.29 5.86
N LYS A 446 14.46 -1.77 7.03
CA LYS A 446 14.15 -0.98 8.22
C LYS A 446 15.15 -1.40 9.28
N LEU A 447 16.26 -0.71 9.28
CA LEU A 447 17.44 -1.03 10.09
C LEU A 447 17.92 0.22 10.81
N CYS A 448 18.07 0.13 12.12
CA CYS A 448 18.71 1.13 12.96
C CYS A 448 19.81 0.46 13.78
N LEU A 449 21.00 1.06 13.78
CA LEU A 449 22.17 0.61 14.54
C LEU A 449 22.66 1.72 15.46
N ILE A 450 22.64 1.47 16.76
CA ILE A 450 23.20 2.32 17.79
C ILE A 450 24.52 1.71 18.23
N SER A 451 25.65 2.43 18.04
CA SER A 451 26.98 1.99 18.45
C SER A 451 27.40 2.70 19.72
N ARG A 452 27.86 1.95 20.71
CA ARG A 452 28.26 2.45 22.02
C ARG A 452 29.72 2.12 22.31
N LYS A 453 30.43 3.05 22.89
CA LYS A 453 31.79 2.84 23.42
C LYS A 453 31.69 2.20 24.81
N THR A 454 32.45 1.13 25.03
CA THR A 454 32.59 0.44 26.30
C THR A 454 34.06 0.19 26.62
N ASP A 455 34.37 -0.21 27.82
CA ASP A 455 35.76 -0.57 28.22
C ASP A 455 36.32 -1.74 27.41
N LYS A 456 35.43 -2.57 26.82
CA LYS A 456 35.79 -3.73 25.99
C LYS A 456 35.76 -3.46 24.49
N GLY A 457 35.59 -2.21 24.08
CA GLY A 457 35.45 -1.80 22.66
C GLY A 457 34.04 -1.33 22.31
N VAL A 458 33.58 -1.61 21.08
CA VAL A 458 32.27 -1.19 20.60
C VAL A 458 31.21 -2.22 20.96
N SER A 459 30.06 -1.76 21.43
CA SER A 459 28.86 -2.56 21.68
C SER A 459 27.71 -2.02 20.84
N TYR A 460 26.83 -2.90 20.37
CA TYR A 460 25.76 -2.58 19.44
C TYR A 460 24.39 -2.82 20.07
N ILE A 461 23.45 -1.94 19.75
CA ILE A 461 22.01 -2.19 19.84
C ILE A 461 21.46 -2.06 18.43
N THR A 462 20.77 -3.09 17.95
CA THR A 462 20.23 -3.15 16.60
C THR A 462 18.70 -3.23 16.66
N GLN A 463 18.02 -2.37 15.92
CA GLN A 463 16.60 -2.52 15.71
C GLN A 463 16.34 -2.88 14.25
N ILE A 464 15.51 -3.93 14.04
CA ILE A 464 15.10 -4.41 12.73
C ILE A 464 13.58 -4.44 12.68
N GLY A 465 12.99 -3.77 11.68
CA GLY A 465 11.54 -3.67 11.53
C GLY A 465 11.01 -4.32 10.25
N THR A 466 9.77 -4.78 10.29
CA THR A 466 9.04 -5.18 9.09
C THR A 466 8.39 -4.00 8.40
N GLY A 467 8.04 -2.94 9.14
CA GLY A 467 7.36 -1.73 8.69
C GLY A 467 8.22 -0.46 8.74
N ASN A 468 7.76 0.58 8.05
CA ASN A 468 8.45 1.86 7.97
C ASN A 468 8.49 2.59 9.33
N TYR A 469 9.47 3.46 9.48
CA TYR A 469 9.60 4.39 10.61
C TYR A 469 8.63 5.57 10.44
N ASN A 470 7.33 5.29 10.66
CA ASN A 470 6.27 6.27 10.45
C ASN A 470 5.21 6.10 11.55
N GLU A 471 5.08 7.10 12.40
CA GLU A 471 4.23 7.10 13.58
C GLU A 471 2.73 6.96 13.22
N LYS A 472 2.31 7.51 12.07
CA LYS A 472 0.92 7.40 11.60
C LYS A 472 0.61 5.98 11.13
N THR A 473 1.50 5.39 10.32
CA THR A 473 1.27 4.05 9.79
C THR A 473 1.45 2.97 10.86
N SER A 474 2.30 3.17 11.87
CA SER A 474 2.44 2.25 12.99
C SER A 474 1.17 2.10 13.84
N ALA A 475 0.23 3.06 13.76
CA ALA A 475 -1.08 2.98 14.40
C ALA A 475 -2.15 2.29 13.53
N LEU A 476 -1.86 1.97 12.27
CA LEU A 476 -2.81 1.46 11.29
C LEU A 476 -2.38 0.12 10.65
N TYR A 477 -1.09 -0.21 10.67
CA TYR A 477 -0.50 -1.38 10.03
C TYR A 477 -0.02 -2.37 11.09
N THR A 478 -0.23 -3.66 10.85
CA THR A 478 0.39 -4.68 11.67
C THR A 478 1.85 -4.82 11.24
N ASP A 479 2.77 -4.52 12.14
CA ASP A 479 4.21 -4.64 11.92
C ASP A 479 4.91 -5.15 13.17
N LEU A 480 6.13 -5.65 12.98
CA LEU A 480 6.99 -6.16 14.03
C LEU A 480 8.29 -5.35 14.07
N SER A 481 8.83 -5.14 15.26
CA SER A 481 10.07 -4.43 15.50
C SER A 481 10.87 -5.16 16.56
N LEU A 482 11.96 -5.81 16.16
CA LEU A 482 12.91 -6.48 17.05
C LEU A 482 14.00 -5.49 17.46
N ILE A 483 14.23 -5.36 18.75
CA ILE A 483 15.34 -4.59 19.32
C ILE A 483 16.22 -5.57 20.08
N THR A 484 17.48 -5.70 19.69
CA THR A 484 18.41 -6.69 20.22
C THR A 484 19.78 -6.09 20.52
N ALA A 485 20.41 -6.54 21.56
CA ALA A 485 21.81 -6.27 21.88
C ALA A 485 22.75 -7.44 21.48
N ASN A 486 22.29 -8.36 20.64
CA ASN A 486 23.13 -9.43 20.11
C ASN A 486 24.26 -8.83 19.26
N GLN A 487 25.51 -9.08 19.68
CA GLN A 487 26.68 -8.41 19.11
C GLN A 487 27.01 -8.95 17.70
N GLU A 488 26.68 -10.19 17.38
CA GLU A 488 26.90 -10.75 16.03
C GLU A 488 25.90 -10.13 15.03
N ILE A 489 24.62 -9.97 15.42
CA ILE A 489 23.64 -9.23 14.63
C ILE A 489 24.08 -7.76 14.44
N GLY A 490 24.63 -7.15 15.51
CA GLY A 490 25.13 -5.77 15.46
C GLY A 490 26.31 -5.59 14.52
N LYS A 491 27.26 -6.54 14.50
CA LYS A 491 28.38 -6.53 13.57
C LYS A 491 27.92 -6.65 12.11
N GLU A 492 27.03 -7.59 11.80
CA GLU A 492 26.49 -7.73 10.44
C GLU A 492 25.68 -6.50 10.02
N ALA A 493 24.93 -5.87 10.94
CA ALA A 493 24.25 -4.60 10.67
C ALA A 493 25.25 -3.47 10.37
N ALA A 494 26.40 -3.43 11.09
CA ALA A 494 27.47 -2.48 10.80
C ALA A 494 28.10 -2.72 9.42
N GLU A 495 28.27 -3.97 9.01
CA GLU A 495 28.75 -4.33 7.66
C GLU A 495 27.73 -3.89 6.57
N VAL A 496 26.42 -4.03 6.82
CA VAL A 496 25.39 -3.52 5.92
C VAL A 496 25.55 -2.01 5.73
N PHE A 497 25.67 -1.23 6.80
CA PHE A 497 25.88 0.21 6.70
C PHE A 497 27.21 0.57 6.06
N ALA A 498 28.28 -0.19 6.33
CA ALA A 498 29.59 0.03 5.72
C ALA A 498 29.57 -0.20 4.19
N ALA A 499 28.83 -1.20 3.72
CA ALA A 499 28.60 -1.43 2.29
C ALA A 499 27.79 -0.28 1.67
N LEU A 500 26.66 0.10 2.29
CA LEU A 500 25.81 1.18 1.80
C LEU A 500 26.56 2.52 1.70
N LEU A 501 27.46 2.81 2.66
CA LEU A 501 28.31 4.01 2.65
C LEU A 501 29.30 4.06 1.48
N LYS A 502 29.67 2.90 0.92
CA LYS A 502 30.53 2.76 -0.26
C LYS A 502 29.75 2.69 -1.57
N GLY A 503 28.42 2.71 -1.53
CA GLY A 503 27.59 2.48 -2.71
C GLY A 503 27.50 1.01 -3.12
N GLU A 504 27.77 0.09 -2.19
CA GLU A 504 27.83 -1.36 -2.42
C GLU A 504 26.71 -2.10 -1.70
N VAL A 505 26.54 -3.39 -2.02
CA VAL A 505 25.64 -4.32 -1.32
C VAL A 505 26.45 -5.42 -0.64
N VAL A 506 25.91 -5.95 0.46
CA VAL A 506 26.55 -7.06 1.19
C VAL A 506 26.52 -8.33 0.36
N GLU A 507 27.68 -8.96 0.16
CA GLU A 507 27.82 -10.19 -0.61
C GLU A 507 27.58 -11.45 0.22
N LYS A 508 27.87 -11.41 1.52
CA LYS A 508 27.69 -12.55 2.45
C LYS A 508 27.23 -12.06 3.82
N SER A 509 26.34 -12.80 4.45
CA SER A 509 25.93 -12.64 5.86
C SER A 509 25.59 -14.00 6.45
N ASN A 510 25.80 -14.18 7.75
CA ASN A 510 25.59 -15.45 8.44
C ASN A 510 24.24 -15.52 9.17
N LEU A 511 23.92 -14.49 9.94
CA LEU A 511 22.67 -14.39 10.73
C LEU A 511 21.59 -13.61 9.98
N LEU A 512 21.91 -12.42 9.51
CA LEU A 512 20.98 -11.61 8.73
C LEU A 512 20.80 -12.18 7.31
N LEU A 513 19.60 -12.16 6.80
CA LEU A 513 19.35 -12.44 5.39
C LEU A 513 19.26 -11.10 4.65
N VAL A 514 20.29 -10.76 3.89
CA VAL A 514 20.41 -9.46 3.23
C VAL A 514 20.20 -9.61 1.72
N ALA A 515 19.14 -9.01 1.18
CA ALA A 515 18.98 -8.90 -0.27
C ALA A 515 19.86 -7.74 -0.81
N PRO A 516 20.30 -7.82 -2.08
CA PRO A 516 19.91 -8.78 -3.12
C PRO A 516 20.70 -10.10 -3.15
N LYS A 517 21.78 -10.24 -2.39
CA LYS A 517 22.73 -11.35 -2.58
C LYS A 517 22.50 -12.56 -1.67
N CYS A 518 22.06 -12.35 -0.43
CA CYS A 518 22.01 -13.43 0.56
C CYS A 518 20.58 -13.91 0.88
N LEU A 519 19.52 -13.08 0.72
CA LEU A 519 18.19 -13.40 1.19
C LEU A 519 17.55 -14.57 0.41
N GLN A 520 17.48 -14.47 -0.93
CA GLN A 520 16.81 -15.50 -1.75
C GLN A 520 17.49 -16.86 -1.61
N ASN A 521 18.81 -16.91 -1.75
CA ASN A 521 19.57 -18.15 -1.68
C ASN A 521 19.37 -18.85 -0.32
N ARG A 522 19.45 -18.09 0.77
CA ARG A 522 19.27 -18.65 2.13
C ARG A 522 17.84 -19.15 2.37
N VAL A 523 16.83 -18.47 1.81
CA VAL A 523 15.44 -18.96 1.85
C VAL A 523 15.32 -20.27 1.07
N LEU A 524 15.93 -20.37 -0.11
CA LEU A 524 15.93 -21.61 -0.91
C LEU A 524 16.65 -22.76 -0.18
N ASP A 525 17.77 -22.47 0.50
CA ASP A 525 18.50 -23.45 1.31
C ASP A 525 17.65 -23.98 2.47
N MET A 526 16.95 -23.08 3.20
CA MET A 526 16.06 -23.48 4.30
C MET A 526 14.85 -24.30 3.81
N ILE A 527 14.29 -23.99 2.63
CA ILE A 527 13.26 -24.84 2.02
C ILE A 527 13.84 -26.21 1.65
N GLN A 528 15.08 -26.26 1.13
CA GLN A 528 15.76 -27.52 0.82
C GLN A 528 16.02 -28.35 2.08
N GLU A 529 16.44 -27.71 3.17
CA GLU A 529 16.60 -28.41 4.47
C GLU A 529 15.30 -29.14 4.88
N GLU A 530 14.13 -28.49 4.72
CA GLU A 530 12.85 -29.12 5.08
C GLU A 530 12.47 -30.26 4.11
N ILE A 531 12.80 -30.15 2.82
CA ILE A 531 12.66 -31.24 1.85
C ILE A 531 13.51 -32.45 2.28
N ASP A 532 14.76 -32.20 2.68
CA ASP A 532 15.70 -33.25 3.07
C ASP A 532 15.30 -33.92 4.41
N GLN A 533 14.68 -33.14 5.33
CA GLN A 533 14.11 -33.72 6.55
C GLN A 533 12.98 -34.73 6.25
N VAL A 534 12.06 -34.38 5.34
CA VAL A 534 10.97 -35.29 4.94
C VAL A 534 11.53 -36.52 4.25
N LYS A 535 12.55 -36.42 3.40
CA LYS A 535 13.22 -37.56 2.77
C LYS A 535 13.89 -38.49 3.80
N GLN A 536 14.29 -37.96 4.95
CA GLN A 536 14.86 -38.73 6.08
C GLN A 536 13.77 -39.32 7.00
N GLY A 537 12.49 -39.11 6.71
CA GLY A 537 11.36 -39.59 7.52
C GLY A 537 10.98 -38.67 8.68
N ASN A 538 11.55 -37.46 8.76
CA ASN A 538 11.20 -36.45 9.75
C ASN A 538 10.03 -35.57 9.26
N GLU A 539 9.43 -34.85 10.20
CA GLU A 539 8.43 -33.82 9.86
C GLU A 539 9.10 -32.59 9.24
N GLY A 540 8.61 -32.14 8.07
CA GLY A 540 9.00 -30.89 7.42
C GLY A 540 7.89 -29.86 7.49
N TYR A 541 8.25 -28.61 7.86
CA TYR A 541 7.30 -27.52 8.01
C TYR A 541 7.84 -26.19 7.50
N ILE A 542 6.99 -25.45 6.78
CA ILE A 542 7.26 -24.08 6.33
C ILE A 542 6.04 -23.20 6.65
N GLY A 543 6.25 -22.14 7.43
CA GLY A 543 5.25 -21.11 7.74
C GLY A 543 5.68 -19.74 7.17
N ILE A 544 4.86 -19.11 6.35
CA ILE A 544 5.21 -17.84 5.70
C ILE A 544 4.09 -16.83 5.87
N LYS A 545 4.37 -15.69 6.50
CA LYS A 545 3.52 -14.49 6.43
C LYS A 545 4.21 -13.42 5.62
N ILE A 546 3.57 -12.97 4.54
CA ILE A 546 4.06 -11.93 3.62
C ILE A 546 2.92 -11.14 3.02
N ASN A 547 3.23 -9.98 2.39
CA ASN A 547 2.21 -9.23 1.67
C ASN A 547 2.02 -9.74 0.24
N SER A 548 3.07 -10.24 -0.41
CA SER A 548 3.00 -10.69 -1.80
C SER A 548 3.97 -11.83 -2.10
N LEU A 549 3.48 -12.82 -2.85
CA LEU A 549 4.23 -13.96 -3.38
C LEU A 549 4.21 -13.90 -4.92
N THR A 550 5.32 -13.49 -5.54
CA THR A 550 5.44 -13.38 -7.00
C THR A 550 6.78 -13.85 -7.54
N ASP A 551 7.74 -14.21 -6.67
CA ASP A 551 9.04 -14.72 -7.09
C ASP A 551 8.91 -16.14 -7.61
N LYS A 552 9.13 -16.31 -8.92
CA LYS A 552 8.96 -17.60 -9.60
C LYS A 552 9.92 -18.67 -9.08
N VAL A 553 11.13 -18.27 -8.68
CA VAL A 553 12.15 -19.21 -8.16
C VAL A 553 11.69 -19.78 -6.83
N ILE A 554 11.25 -18.90 -5.92
CA ILE A 554 10.71 -19.31 -4.61
C ILE A 554 9.42 -20.12 -4.78
N ILE A 555 8.49 -19.69 -5.66
CA ILE A 555 7.25 -20.44 -5.94
C ILE A 555 7.57 -21.87 -6.38
N ASN A 556 8.47 -22.05 -7.35
CA ASN A 556 8.84 -23.38 -7.82
C ASN A 556 9.46 -24.23 -6.71
N LYS A 557 10.27 -23.63 -5.83
CA LYS A 557 10.88 -24.34 -4.70
C LYS A 557 9.85 -24.76 -3.63
N LEU A 558 8.82 -23.93 -3.39
CA LEU A 558 7.69 -24.29 -2.53
C LEU A 558 6.85 -25.43 -3.14
N VAL A 559 6.68 -25.45 -4.46
CA VAL A 559 6.01 -26.58 -5.15
C VAL A 559 6.81 -27.87 -5.00
N GLU A 560 8.14 -27.82 -5.19
CA GLU A 560 9.03 -28.96 -4.95
C GLU A 560 8.92 -29.46 -3.50
N ALA A 561 8.88 -28.56 -2.52
CA ALA A 561 8.71 -28.91 -1.12
C ALA A 561 7.35 -29.56 -0.84
N SER A 562 6.26 -29.05 -1.43
CA SER A 562 4.94 -29.67 -1.34
C SER A 562 4.92 -31.08 -1.93
N GLN A 563 5.52 -31.26 -3.11
CA GLN A 563 5.63 -32.56 -3.76
C GLN A 563 6.46 -33.58 -2.94
N ALA A 564 7.43 -33.09 -2.17
CA ALA A 564 8.21 -33.91 -1.24
C ALA A 564 7.45 -34.26 0.04
N GLY A 565 6.29 -33.64 0.31
CA GLY A 565 5.48 -33.89 1.50
C GLY A 565 5.67 -32.88 2.65
N VAL A 566 6.39 -31.77 2.43
CA VAL A 566 6.52 -30.69 3.41
C VAL A 566 5.18 -30.00 3.62
N LYS A 567 4.74 -29.84 4.85
CA LYS A 567 3.55 -29.05 5.20
C LYS A 567 3.88 -27.56 5.09
N ILE A 568 3.11 -26.83 4.27
CA ILE A 568 3.33 -25.40 4.02
C ILE A 568 2.07 -24.62 4.33
N GLU A 569 2.18 -23.64 5.22
CA GLU A 569 1.09 -22.75 5.63
C GLU A 569 1.48 -21.30 5.40
N MET A 570 0.60 -20.54 4.70
CA MET A 570 0.94 -19.18 4.32
C MET A 570 -0.19 -18.19 4.62
N VAL A 571 0.19 -17.04 5.16
CA VAL A 571 -0.68 -15.85 5.25
C VAL A 571 -0.19 -14.83 4.22
N VAL A 572 -0.91 -14.71 3.10
CA VAL A 572 -0.56 -13.79 2.00
C VAL A 572 -1.66 -12.76 1.82
N ARG A 573 -1.41 -11.54 2.28
CA ARG A 573 -2.43 -10.48 2.28
C ARG A 573 -2.90 -10.08 0.88
N GLY A 574 -1.96 -9.87 -0.05
CA GLY A 574 -2.19 -9.23 -1.34
C GLY A 574 -2.05 -10.20 -2.51
N ILE A 575 -1.03 -10.00 -3.32
CA ILE A 575 -0.76 -10.79 -4.53
C ILE A 575 -0.24 -12.17 -4.14
N CYS A 576 -0.89 -13.21 -4.62
CA CYS A 576 -0.40 -14.58 -4.56
C CYS A 576 -0.41 -15.17 -5.96
N CYS A 577 0.77 -15.37 -6.56
CA CYS A 577 0.88 -15.99 -7.88
C CYS A 577 0.93 -17.52 -7.83
N LEU A 578 0.90 -18.13 -6.64
CA LEU A 578 0.79 -19.56 -6.44
C LEU A 578 -0.68 -19.92 -6.18
N ILE A 579 -1.18 -20.94 -6.84
CA ILE A 579 -2.49 -21.56 -6.58
C ILE A 579 -2.24 -22.79 -5.70
N PRO A 580 -2.77 -22.83 -4.46
CA PRO A 580 -2.56 -23.94 -3.53
C PRO A 580 -3.49 -25.11 -3.81
N GLU A 581 -3.31 -26.21 -3.08
CA GLU A 581 -4.22 -27.37 -3.00
C GLU A 581 -4.41 -28.13 -4.33
N ILE A 582 -3.54 -27.93 -5.33
CA ILE A 582 -3.57 -28.65 -6.60
C ILE A 582 -2.88 -30.00 -6.43
N LYS A 583 -3.63 -31.09 -6.65
CA LYS A 583 -3.13 -32.46 -6.53
C LYS A 583 -1.89 -32.71 -7.41
N GLY A 584 -0.87 -33.30 -6.80
CA GLY A 584 0.42 -33.60 -7.43
C GLY A 584 1.37 -32.41 -7.56
N TYR A 585 0.96 -31.20 -7.13
CA TYR A 585 1.79 -30.00 -7.17
C TYR A 585 1.82 -29.26 -5.83
N THR A 586 0.69 -28.69 -5.42
CA THR A 586 0.59 -27.79 -4.27
C THR A 586 -0.39 -28.33 -3.21
N GLU A 587 -0.63 -29.61 -3.17
CA GLU A 587 -1.61 -30.29 -2.31
C GLU A 587 -1.31 -30.10 -0.81
N ASN A 588 -0.03 -29.91 -0.44
CA ASN A 588 0.42 -29.68 0.92
C ASN A 588 0.58 -28.19 1.26
N ILE A 589 0.12 -27.29 0.38
CA ILE A 589 0.17 -25.83 0.59
C ILE A 589 -1.20 -25.30 0.92
N LYS A 590 -1.32 -24.61 2.07
CA LYS A 590 -2.51 -23.84 2.46
C LYS A 590 -2.19 -22.35 2.44
N VAL A 591 -3.06 -21.55 1.83
CA VAL A 591 -2.91 -20.10 1.76
C VAL A 591 -4.17 -19.42 2.27
N ILE A 592 -4.00 -18.50 3.21
CA ILE A 592 -5.05 -17.60 3.64
C ILE A 592 -4.67 -16.14 3.40
N SER A 593 -5.67 -15.28 3.35
CA SER A 593 -5.51 -13.82 3.26
C SER A 593 -6.41 -13.15 4.27
N ILE A 594 -5.84 -12.23 5.07
CA ILE A 594 -6.56 -11.45 6.07
C ILE A 594 -6.66 -10.00 5.55
N VAL A 595 -7.90 -9.50 5.45
CA VAL A 595 -8.21 -8.08 5.22
C VAL A 595 -9.15 -7.65 6.34
N GLY A 596 -8.68 -6.77 7.21
CA GLY A 596 -9.40 -6.38 8.41
C GLY A 596 -9.25 -4.90 8.75
N ARG A 597 -9.48 -4.57 10.01
CA ARG A 597 -9.39 -3.21 10.54
C ARG A 597 -8.01 -2.59 10.34
N TYR A 598 -6.96 -3.38 10.57
CA TYR A 598 -5.58 -3.01 10.37
C TYR A 598 -5.02 -3.65 9.11
N LEU A 599 -4.12 -2.93 8.42
CA LEU A 599 -3.45 -3.47 7.25
C LEU A 599 -2.43 -4.52 7.68
N GLU A 600 -2.62 -5.78 7.27
CA GLU A 600 -1.62 -6.83 7.49
C GLU A 600 -0.35 -6.52 6.70
N HIS A 601 0.75 -6.21 7.41
CA HIS A 601 1.97 -5.74 6.77
C HIS A 601 3.25 -6.45 7.25
N SER A 602 3.24 -7.05 8.44
CA SER A 602 4.41 -7.78 8.97
C SER A 602 4.79 -8.97 8.08
N ARG A 603 6.07 -9.34 8.09
CA ARG A 603 6.59 -10.54 7.44
C ARG A 603 7.28 -11.41 8.46
N ILE A 604 6.90 -12.70 8.44
CA ILE A 604 7.45 -13.75 9.29
C ILE A 604 7.79 -14.93 8.39
N TYR A 605 8.99 -15.48 8.53
CA TYR A 605 9.39 -16.72 7.87
C TYR A 605 9.70 -17.74 8.94
N ARG A 606 9.11 -18.93 8.85
CA ARG A 606 9.30 -20.07 9.76
C ARG A 606 9.75 -21.29 8.96
N PHE A 607 10.78 -21.96 9.42
CA PHE A 607 11.29 -23.18 8.82
C PHE A 607 11.59 -24.18 9.93
N GLY A 608 11.16 -25.42 9.76
CA GLY A 608 11.36 -26.49 10.71
C GLY A 608 10.35 -26.53 11.86
N THR A 609 10.50 -27.55 12.68
CA THR A 609 9.67 -27.81 13.86
C THR A 609 10.53 -28.03 15.10
N LYS A 610 10.01 -27.75 16.27
CA LYS A 610 10.65 -27.96 17.56
C LYS A 610 12.04 -27.33 17.66
N GLU A 611 13.05 -28.06 18.07
CA GLU A 611 14.44 -27.60 18.27
C GLU A 611 15.11 -27.11 16.96
N ARG A 612 14.60 -27.52 15.78
CA ARG A 612 15.11 -27.08 14.47
C ARG A 612 14.47 -25.79 14.00
N GLU A 613 13.48 -25.26 14.72
CA GLU A 613 12.71 -24.13 14.26
C GLU A 613 13.57 -22.86 14.14
N LYS A 614 13.53 -22.29 12.95
CA LYS A 614 14.14 -21.00 12.61
C LYS A 614 13.02 -20.00 12.30
N ILE A 615 12.96 -18.89 13.04
CA ILE A 615 11.98 -17.82 12.81
C ILE A 615 12.73 -16.53 12.47
N TYR A 616 12.28 -15.88 11.39
CA TYR A 616 12.79 -14.57 10.95
C TYR A 616 11.65 -13.57 10.87
N ILE A 617 11.94 -12.30 11.21
CA ILE A 617 11.13 -11.16 10.80
C ILE A 617 11.82 -10.42 9.66
N ALA A 618 11.07 -9.90 8.69
CA ALA A 618 11.66 -9.39 7.45
C ALA A 618 11.02 -8.10 6.96
N SER A 619 11.79 -7.29 6.25
CA SER A 619 11.28 -6.19 5.43
C SER A 619 10.82 -6.66 4.04
N ALA A 620 11.26 -7.82 3.59
CA ALA A 620 11.05 -8.36 2.25
C ALA A 620 9.76 -9.18 2.12
N ASP A 621 9.06 -8.98 1.01
CA ASP A 621 8.11 -9.94 0.45
C ASP A 621 8.83 -10.92 -0.49
N PHE A 622 8.22 -12.05 -0.82
CA PHE A 622 8.76 -12.96 -1.85
C PHE A 622 8.35 -12.49 -3.26
N MET A 623 8.91 -11.36 -3.63
CA MET A 623 8.80 -10.76 -4.96
C MET A 623 10.20 -10.59 -5.56
N THR A 624 10.37 -10.86 -6.85
CA THR A 624 11.66 -10.71 -7.54
C THR A 624 12.33 -9.35 -7.29
N ARG A 625 11.53 -8.27 -7.25
CA ARG A 625 12.07 -6.93 -6.93
C ARG A 625 12.61 -6.82 -5.50
N ASN A 626 12.04 -7.53 -4.53
CA ASN A 626 12.52 -7.52 -3.13
C ASN A 626 13.74 -8.41 -2.97
N THR A 627 13.76 -9.57 -3.63
CA THR A 627 14.79 -10.58 -3.45
C THR A 627 16.06 -10.30 -4.21
N VAL A 628 15.99 -9.58 -5.38
CA VAL A 628 17.15 -9.37 -6.26
C VAL A 628 17.39 -7.92 -6.75
N ARG A 629 16.47 -6.97 -6.45
CA ARG A 629 16.59 -5.57 -6.92
C ARG A 629 16.45 -4.53 -5.80
N ARG A 630 16.44 -4.97 -4.55
CA ARG A 630 16.33 -4.09 -3.37
C ARG A 630 17.29 -4.53 -2.29
N VAL A 631 17.66 -3.57 -1.45
CA VAL A 631 18.29 -3.88 -0.18
C VAL A 631 17.18 -4.11 0.84
N GLU A 632 17.06 -5.34 1.29
CA GLU A 632 16.10 -5.80 2.30
C GLU A 632 16.85 -6.56 3.38
N VAL A 633 16.31 -6.61 4.58
CA VAL A 633 16.89 -7.35 5.71
C VAL A 633 15.83 -8.23 6.37
N ALA A 634 16.20 -9.48 6.63
CA ALA A 634 15.49 -10.34 7.57
C ALA A 634 16.42 -10.71 8.72
N ALA A 635 15.92 -10.62 9.94
CA ALA A 635 16.66 -10.95 11.16
C ALA A 635 16.12 -12.21 11.81
N PRO A 636 17.00 -13.13 12.25
CA PRO A 636 16.59 -14.28 13.05
C PRO A 636 16.14 -13.81 14.43
N VAL A 637 15.09 -14.41 14.94
CA VAL A 637 14.66 -14.26 16.32
C VAL A 637 15.30 -15.40 17.13
N LEU A 638 16.28 -15.06 17.96
CA LEU A 638 17.09 -16.04 18.68
C LEU A 638 16.58 -16.33 20.10
N ASN A 639 15.80 -15.42 20.67
CA ASN A 639 15.22 -15.58 22.01
C ASN A 639 14.01 -16.53 21.95
N GLU A 640 14.04 -17.63 22.71
CA GLU A 640 12.99 -18.66 22.68
C GLU A 640 11.60 -18.12 23.03
N LYS A 641 11.47 -17.24 24.03
CA LYS A 641 10.17 -16.64 24.39
C LYS A 641 9.59 -15.78 23.27
N LEU A 642 10.46 -15.11 22.51
CA LEU A 642 10.03 -14.32 21.36
C LEU A 642 9.68 -15.21 20.17
N LYS A 643 10.35 -16.36 19.98
CA LYS A 643 9.94 -17.37 19.01
C LYS A 643 8.56 -17.91 19.35
N GLU A 644 8.33 -18.36 20.60
CA GLU A 644 7.01 -18.83 21.07
C GLU A 644 5.91 -17.78 20.84
N ARG A 645 6.21 -16.49 21.07
CA ARG A 645 5.27 -15.40 20.81
C ARG A 645 4.94 -15.27 19.32
N LEU A 646 5.93 -15.32 18.44
CA LEU A 646 5.74 -15.24 17.00
C LEU A 646 5.02 -16.46 16.44
N ASP A 647 5.33 -17.62 16.95
CA ASP A 647 4.68 -18.87 16.62
C ASP A 647 3.18 -18.81 16.95
N TRP A 648 2.85 -18.44 18.19
CA TRP A 648 1.48 -18.23 18.61
C TRP A 648 0.75 -17.17 17.74
N MET A 649 1.43 -16.08 17.38
CA MET A 649 0.84 -15.06 16.49
C MET A 649 0.54 -15.62 15.10
N PHE A 650 1.47 -16.39 14.54
CA PHE A 650 1.30 -17.02 13.23
C PHE A 650 0.14 -18.02 13.24
N GLU A 651 0.10 -18.92 14.21
CA GLU A 651 -0.99 -19.90 14.39
C GLU A 651 -2.34 -19.22 14.59
N THR A 652 -2.39 -18.14 15.38
CA THR A 652 -3.62 -17.35 15.58
C THR A 652 -4.10 -16.77 14.24
N MET A 653 -3.20 -16.25 13.42
CA MET A 653 -3.56 -15.75 12.07
C MET A 653 -4.04 -16.90 11.16
N MET A 654 -3.35 -18.06 11.17
CA MET A 654 -3.77 -19.22 10.37
C MET A 654 -5.15 -19.74 10.77
N ASN A 655 -5.57 -19.51 12.01
CA ASN A 655 -6.89 -19.90 12.53
C ASN A 655 -7.95 -18.78 12.44
N ASP A 656 -7.62 -17.61 11.90
CA ASP A 656 -8.58 -16.53 11.67
C ASP A 656 -9.64 -16.98 10.66
N ASP A 657 -10.90 -17.09 11.08
CA ASP A 657 -12.03 -17.46 10.23
C ASP A 657 -13.14 -16.39 10.20
N GLU A 658 -12.89 -15.22 10.81
CA GLU A 658 -13.72 -14.03 10.64
C GLU A 658 -13.27 -13.17 9.45
N LYS A 659 -11.97 -12.85 9.39
CA LYS A 659 -11.36 -12.01 8.36
C LYS A 659 -10.49 -12.81 7.38
N GLY A 660 -10.04 -13.99 7.79
CA GLY A 660 -9.25 -14.89 6.97
C GLY A 660 -10.08 -15.55 5.86
N LYS A 661 -9.64 -15.40 4.62
CA LYS A 661 -10.22 -16.06 3.43
C LYS A 661 -9.22 -17.08 2.89
N ARG A 662 -9.68 -18.31 2.61
CA ARG A 662 -8.84 -19.36 2.02
C ARG A 662 -8.72 -19.14 0.50
N LEU A 663 -7.51 -19.16 -0.02
CA LEU A 663 -7.27 -19.29 -1.45
C LEU A 663 -7.47 -20.76 -1.82
N THR A 664 -8.33 -21.03 -2.80
CA THR A 664 -8.70 -22.38 -3.23
C THR A 664 -7.91 -22.82 -4.46
N GLU A 665 -8.01 -24.09 -4.82
CA GLU A 665 -7.43 -24.69 -6.03
C GLU A 665 -7.93 -24.06 -7.35
N THR A 666 -9.05 -23.33 -7.30
CA THR A 666 -9.55 -22.54 -8.43
C THR A 666 -8.91 -21.17 -8.55
N GLY A 667 -8.03 -20.80 -7.61
CA GLY A 667 -7.44 -19.47 -7.53
C GLY A 667 -8.41 -18.39 -7.04
N ASN A 668 -9.55 -18.77 -6.44
CA ASN A 668 -10.51 -17.86 -5.84
C ASN A 668 -10.42 -17.88 -4.31
N TYR A 669 -10.90 -16.82 -3.66
CA TYR A 669 -10.94 -16.72 -2.21
C TYR A 669 -12.31 -17.12 -1.68
N ALA A 670 -12.35 -18.03 -0.72
CA ALA A 670 -13.55 -18.54 -0.07
C ALA A 670 -13.57 -18.23 1.43
N ASP A 671 -14.77 -18.14 1.97
CA ASP A 671 -14.98 -18.01 3.41
C ASP A 671 -14.53 -19.26 4.14
N ARG A 672 -14.20 -19.10 5.41
CA ARG A 672 -13.80 -20.18 6.31
C ARG A 672 -14.81 -20.32 7.44
N SER A 673 -14.96 -21.52 7.94
CA SER A 673 -15.73 -21.83 9.16
C SER A 673 -14.99 -22.94 9.88
N LEU A 674 -14.13 -22.56 10.82
CA LEU A 674 -13.28 -23.48 11.58
C LEU A 674 -13.77 -23.64 13.01
N ASN A 675 -14.42 -22.59 13.56
CA ASN A 675 -14.81 -22.50 14.95
C ASN A 675 -16.30 -22.17 15.07
N ASP A 676 -16.95 -22.60 16.16
CA ASP A 676 -18.33 -22.23 16.49
C ASP A 676 -18.44 -20.72 16.74
N VAL A 677 -17.44 -20.14 17.42
CA VAL A 677 -17.28 -18.71 17.59
C VAL A 677 -16.17 -18.24 16.67
N LYS A 678 -16.49 -17.28 15.80
CA LYS A 678 -15.53 -16.72 14.82
C LYS A 678 -14.32 -16.10 15.52
N LEU A 679 -13.14 -16.51 15.08
CA LEU A 679 -11.86 -16.00 15.55
C LEU A 679 -11.38 -14.86 14.65
N ASN A 680 -11.07 -13.72 15.26
CA ASN A 680 -10.44 -12.56 14.62
C ASN A 680 -9.06 -12.33 15.25
N SER A 681 -8.02 -12.59 14.50
CA SER A 681 -6.64 -12.51 14.99
C SER A 681 -6.26 -11.10 15.48
N GLN A 682 -6.71 -10.04 14.78
CA GLN A 682 -6.42 -8.65 15.16
C GLN A 682 -7.10 -8.26 16.49
N GLU A 683 -8.31 -8.77 16.74
CA GLU A 683 -9.01 -8.57 18.02
C GLU A 683 -8.30 -9.28 19.18
N ILE A 684 -7.81 -10.50 18.94
CA ILE A 684 -7.06 -11.28 19.94
C ILE A 684 -5.75 -10.57 20.29
N PHE A 685 -4.97 -10.12 19.30
CA PHE A 685 -3.72 -9.41 19.55
C PHE A 685 -3.94 -8.10 20.32
N TYR A 686 -5.02 -7.39 20.00
CA TYR A 686 -5.41 -6.21 20.74
C TYR A 686 -5.75 -6.52 22.20
N ALA A 687 -6.61 -7.51 22.44
CA ALA A 687 -7.01 -7.90 23.79
C ALA A 687 -5.81 -8.34 24.64
N MET A 688 -4.87 -9.09 24.02
CA MET A 688 -3.65 -9.52 24.67
C MET A 688 -2.76 -8.34 25.08
N ALA A 689 -2.55 -7.36 24.19
CA ALA A 689 -1.74 -6.17 24.48
C ALA A 689 -2.34 -5.37 25.66
N TYR A 690 -3.66 -5.23 25.70
CA TYR A 690 -4.35 -4.57 26.81
C TYR A 690 -4.23 -5.34 28.12
N SER A 691 -4.48 -6.65 28.13
CA SER A 691 -4.35 -7.49 29.31
C SER A 691 -2.93 -7.49 29.89
N ASN A 692 -1.93 -7.53 29.01
CA ASN A 692 -0.52 -7.49 29.44
C ASN A 692 -0.14 -6.14 30.04
N ALA A 693 -0.62 -5.03 29.47
CA ALA A 693 -0.38 -3.69 30.01
C ALA A 693 -1.01 -3.52 31.40
N GLU A 694 -2.25 -4.00 31.60
CA GLU A 694 -2.95 -3.96 32.90
C GLU A 694 -2.25 -4.78 33.98
N LYS A 695 -1.79 -6.00 33.63
CA LYS A 695 -1.03 -6.86 34.56
C LYS A 695 0.28 -6.19 34.99
N THR A 696 0.95 -5.50 34.08
CA THR A 696 2.20 -4.81 34.36
C THR A 696 1.98 -3.58 35.25
N GLN A 697 0.89 -2.83 35.00
CA GLN A 697 0.54 -1.70 35.85
C GLN A 697 0.25 -2.13 37.28
N LYS A 698 -0.55 -3.19 37.48
CA LYS A 698 -0.83 -3.72 38.84
C LYS A 698 0.44 -4.15 39.58
N LYS A 699 1.36 -4.87 38.89
CA LYS A 699 2.65 -5.27 39.48
C LYS A 699 3.59 -4.12 39.86
N ARG A 700 3.36 -2.90 39.35
CA ARG A 700 4.13 -1.69 39.66
C ARG A 700 3.48 -0.90 40.80
N GLU A 701 2.20 -1.11 41.04
CA GLU A 701 1.43 -0.48 42.12
C GLU A 701 1.50 -1.31 43.44
N ASP A 702 1.66 -2.63 43.33
CA ASP A 702 2.00 -3.56 44.43
C ASP A 702 3.52 -3.48 44.75
#